data_a32cae2f7881c5dfa50014b4b0ae8c83
#
_entry.id   a32cae2f7881c5dfa50014b4b0ae8c83
#
_cell.length_a   1.000
_cell.length_b   1.000
_cell.length_c   1.000
_cell.angle_alpha   90.00
_cell.angle_beta   90.00
_cell.angle_gamma   90.00
#
_symmetry.space_group_name_H-M   'P 1'
#
loop_
_entity.id
_entity.type
_entity.pdbx_description
1 polymer ?
#
loop_
_entity_poly.entity_id
_entity_poly.type
_entity_poly.pdbx_seq_one_letter_code
_entity_poly.pdbx_strand_id
1 'polypeptide(L)'
;MKYPENSRRRALMAAMITAFPLSAQADLIISEYVEGSSNNKALEFYNTGSDAVELSAYEIARFKDGAETPNAYMTLPSFSLAAGAVYVHANSGANDGLKALANSTSTDDAIGFNGGDSVVLRLVGGAIVDRVGTLKEGASAYLKDVTLSRTDTTANPDFNQDQWQTLAKDTFSGLGKAPGADGGDGGDGGDPAPTLGACGEAATLISAVQGSADEVAMKDQTVTVEGIITGFRNNGFFVQEEPSDEDGNPQTSEGIFAFSNGGGSLTLGNLVRIKGAVSDYHGNSQISVSELADCGATDAVATVTPITLPFAADLNLEALEGMVVSVSNAVVANTYGLGRYGEITISDKLKWTPTDAAIPGSAEYDAVIAENKANLLYIEDNTSSQNTASVSFYPEFGYDNPILLGDLVSATGPLNFSYDVYRINPMAPISVTSPGRTAAPEAALGNLAVASFNVLNYFNGVKKDDGSIDYSANPRGATTEDEFLLQQARIVKALKTLDADVVGLMELENDGFGDDSAINTLVTALNNEIGEDAYTYVSTKDGSKPGTDQITVGLIYRAANVTPKGDAIVVDMPEQTLGAETAAMRPSLVQAFTHKKTGQSFAVSINHFKSKRSSSACDNSAPTDIDQMQGNCNPLRVSAAVTLGEALATLGLPERILILGDLNAYSKEDPISVLTDYNPATHGYTIKTAANTGMDAGAAVEVSKNYGYALVAETHDAEGFSYTYDGAQGSLDHILASRAAMEDIVDLDHWNVNSIEAYALQADGLFKYYKDSTGYFGVGPYRSSDHDPVVVTMDLKSTDKGKDDGGGSLGLLSILALLTMRFARRRPM
;
A
#
# COMPACT_ATOMS: atom_id res chain seq x y z
N MET A 1 29.92 -47.27 -13.56
CA MET A 1 30.05 -48.11 -14.79
C MET A 1 29.81 -47.19 -15.98
N LYS A 2 30.91 -46.92 -16.68
CA LYS A 2 31.16 -46.93 -18.10
C LYS A 2 30.16 -46.21 -19.02
N TYR A 3 30.65 -45.11 -19.55
CA TYR A 3 30.30 -44.59 -20.90
C TYR A 3 30.48 -45.67 -21.99
N PRO A 4 29.88 -45.46 -23.16
CA PRO A 4 30.79 -45.22 -24.31
C PRO A 4 30.32 -44.02 -25.20
N GLU A 5 31.41 -43.40 -25.72
CA GLU A 5 31.48 -42.53 -26.90
C GLU A 5 30.87 -43.19 -28.14
N ASN A 6 30.37 -42.37 -29.07
CA ASN A 6 30.53 -42.64 -30.47
C ASN A 6 30.61 -41.34 -31.30
N SER A 7 31.77 -41.26 -31.93
CA SER A 7 32.25 -40.27 -32.85
C SER A 7 31.72 -40.47 -34.30
N ARG A 8 31.80 -39.36 -35.06
CA ARG A 8 31.96 -39.27 -36.53
C ARG A 8 30.68 -39.13 -37.38
N ARG A 9 30.52 -37.95 -37.97
CA ARG A 9 30.76 -37.79 -39.41
C ARG A 9 30.88 -36.32 -39.80
N ARG A 10 32.06 -35.88 -40.18
CA ARG A 10 32.31 -34.67 -41.00
C ARG A 10 31.86 -34.97 -42.42
N ALA A 11 30.99 -34.12 -42.98
CA ALA A 11 30.82 -34.02 -44.40
C ALA A 11 31.38 -32.66 -44.86
N LEU A 12 32.47 -32.72 -45.58
CA LEU A 12 33.03 -31.60 -46.33
C LEU A 12 32.00 -31.18 -47.43
N MET A 13 31.56 -29.92 -47.41
CA MET A 13 31.03 -29.30 -48.59
C MET A 13 31.91 -28.08 -48.89
N ALA A 14 32.71 -28.19 -49.90
CA ALA A 14 33.49 -27.12 -50.51
C ALA A 14 32.48 -26.27 -51.29
N ALA A 15 32.25 -25.04 -50.87
CA ALA A 15 31.58 -24.02 -51.66
C ALA A 15 32.63 -23.02 -52.15
N MET A 16 32.59 -22.75 -53.40
CA MET A 16 33.44 -21.81 -54.15
C MET A 16 33.45 -20.45 -53.48
N ILE A 17 34.66 -19.98 -53.13
CA ILE A 17 34.90 -18.57 -52.80
C ILE A 17 35.05 -17.85 -54.15
N THR A 18 33.98 -17.11 -54.53
CA THR A 18 34.13 -16.02 -55.53
C THR A 18 34.72 -14.83 -54.76
N ALA A 19 35.97 -14.51 -55.07
CA ALA A 19 36.61 -13.29 -54.60
C ALA A 19 35.85 -12.06 -55.12
N PHE A 20 35.13 -11.37 -54.21
CA PHE A 20 34.70 -9.99 -54.44
C PHE A 20 35.84 -9.06 -54.06
N PRO A 21 36.07 -7.97 -54.83
CA PRO A 21 37.14 -7.02 -54.53
C PRO A 21 36.81 -6.27 -53.23
N LEU A 22 37.77 -6.26 -52.28
CA LEU A 22 37.71 -5.51 -51.03
C LEU A 22 37.92 -4.03 -51.33
N SER A 23 36.84 -3.30 -51.47
CA SER A 23 36.72 -1.89 -51.13
C SER A 23 35.32 -1.66 -50.55
N ALA A 24 35.02 -2.29 -49.45
CA ALA A 24 33.78 -2.04 -48.71
C ALA A 24 34.03 -0.80 -47.86
N GLN A 25 33.61 0.35 -48.34
CA GLN A 25 33.20 1.44 -47.48
C GLN A 25 32.11 0.86 -46.55
N ALA A 26 32.17 1.11 -45.26
CA ALA A 26 31.20 0.55 -44.32
C ALA A 26 29.86 1.24 -44.52
N ASP A 27 28.91 0.50 -45.06
CA ASP A 27 27.59 1.01 -45.46
C ASP A 27 26.59 0.99 -44.25
N LEU A 28 27.02 0.59 -43.05
CA LEU A 28 26.20 0.55 -41.85
C LEU A 28 26.85 1.36 -40.70
N ILE A 29 26.09 2.25 -40.09
CA ILE A 29 26.53 3.06 -38.95
C ILE A 29 25.59 2.89 -37.75
N ILE A 30 26.04 3.28 -36.57
CA ILE A 30 25.16 3.53 -35.40
C ILE A 30 24.59 4.93 -35.58
N SER A 31 23.28 5.06 -35.77
CA SER A 31 22.59 6.34 -35.99
C SER A 31 22.05 6.92 -34.68
N GLU A 32 21.70 6.06 -33.73
CA GLU A 32 21.25 6.52 -32.43
C GLU A 32 21.74 5.60 -31.31
N TYR A 33 22.08 6.18 -30.15
CA TYR A 33 22.51 5.53 -28.93
C TYR A 33 21.66 6.02 -27.78
N VAL A 34 20.91 5.12 -27.14
CA VAL A 34 20.05 5.44 -25.99
C VAL A 34 20.66 4.83 -24.73
N GLU A 35 21.13 5.69 -23.82
CA GLU A 35 21.50 5.32 -22.45
C GLU A 35 20.49 5.96 -21.50
N GLY A 36 19.28 5.41 -21.48
CA GLY A 36 18.16 5.89 -20.67
C GLY A 36 18.12 5.27 -19.27
N SER A 37 17.03 5.51 -18.56
CA SER A 37 16.83 5.04 -17.20
C SER A 37 16.78 3.50 -17.14
N SER A 38 17.41 2.91 -16.11
CA SER A 38 17.40 1.46 -15.85
C SER A 38 17.81 0.64 -17.10
N ASN A 39 16.91 -0.15 -17.66
CA ASN A 39 17.13 -0.99 -18.83
C ASN A 39 16.73 -0.33 -20.16
N ASN A 40 16.40 0.96 -20.17
CA ASN A 40 16.10 1.71 -21.39
C ASN A 40 17.39 1.90 -22.21
N LYS A 41 17.84 0.85 -22.86
CA LYS A 41 19.05 0.82 -23.69
C LYS A 41 18.68 0.40 -25.09
N ALA A 42 19.12 1.16 -26.10
CA ALA A 42 18.93 0.83 -27.51
C ALA A 42 20.06 1.35 -28.37
N LEU A 43 20.26 0.69 -29.51
CA LEU A 43 21.07 1.14 -30.60
C LEU A 43 20.24 1.13 -31.89
N GLU A 44 20.35 2.17 -32.64
CA GLU A 44 19.81 2.21 -34.00
C GLU A 44 20.93 2.12 -35.02
N PHE A 45 20.71 1.36 -36.08
CA PHE A 45 21.63 1.16 -37.18
C PHE A 45 21.01 1.68 -38.45
N TYR A 46 21.76 2.50 -39.18
CA TYR A 46 21.34 3.10 -40.44
C TYR A 46 22.19 2.61 -41.59
N ASN A 47 21.55 2.15 -42.68
CA ASN A 47 22.24 1.76 -43.90
C ASN A 47 22.49 3.00 -44.77
N THR A 48 23.75 3.43 -44.84
CA THR A 48 24.20 4.59 -45.62
C THR A 48 24.52 4.23 -47.10
N GLY A 49 24.55 2.93 -47.43
CA GLY A 49 24.87 2.42 -48.76
C GLY A 49 23.71 2.52 -49.72
N SER A 50 24.00 2.19 -50.97
CA SER A 50 23.02 2.12 -52.07
C SER A 50 22.36 0.75 -52.20
N ASP A 51 22.89 -0.27 -51.56
CA ASP A 51 22.41 -1.65 -51.57
C ASP A 51 21.95 -2.12 -50.21
N ALA A 52 21.14 -3.19 -50.17
CA ALA A 52 20.70 -3.77 -48.92
C ALA A 52 21.87 -4.43 -48.15
N VAL A 53 21.94 -4.20 -46.83
CA VAL A 53 22.97 -4.75 -45.95
C VAL A 53 22.38 -5.89 -45.11
N GLU A 54 23.07 -7.05 -45.07
CA GLU A 54 22.67 -8.17 -44.17
C GLU A 54 23.25 -7.94 -42.77
N LEU A 55 22.39 -7.66 -41.82
CA LEU A 55 22.79 -7.28 -40.45
C LEU A 55 23.57 -8.42 -39.72
N SER A 56 23.32 -9.68 -40.04
CA SER A 56 24.01 -10.81 -39.41
C SER A 56 25.49 -10.91 -39.77
N ALA A 57 25.97 -10.11 -40.73
CA ALA A 57 27.40 -9.93 -41.02
C ALA A 57 28.09 -9.02 -39.99
N TYR A 58 27.35 -8.35 -39.14
CA TYR A 58 27.83 -7.40 -38.14
C TYR A 58 27.54 -7.89 -36.72
N GLU A 59 28.34 -7.41 -35.79
CA GLU A 59 28.12 -7.59 -34.35
C GLU A 59 28.38 -6.29 -33.58
N ILE A 60 27.73 -6.10 -32.48
CA ILE A 60 28.07 -5.09 -31.49
C ILE A 60 29.05 -5.70 -30.46
N ALA A 61 30.02 -4.91 -30.00
CA ALA A 61 30.92 -5.28 -28.92
C ALA A 61 30.98 -4.17 -27.89
N ARG A 62 30.79 -4.54 -26.62
CA ARG A 62 30.84 -3.61 -25.48
C ARG A 62 32.21 -3.64 -24.81
N PHE A 63 32.78 -2.47 -24.56
CA PHE A 63 34.00 -2.25 -23.82
C PHE A 63 33.65 -1.61 -22.49
N LYS A 64 33.55 -2.43 -21.46
CA LYS A 64 33.07 -2.00 -20.16
C LYS A 64 34.01 -0.98 -19.53
N ASP A 65 33.46 0.16 -19.05
CA ASP A 65 34.19 1.27 -18.41
C ASP A 65 35.41 1.75 -19.24
N GLY A 66 35.33 1.68 -20.57
CA GLY A 66 36.40 2.09 -21.49
C GLY A 66 37.59 1.14 -21.58
N ALA A 67 37.45 -0.11 -21.16
CA ALA A 67 38.50 -1.14 -21.23
C ALA A 67 39.03 -1.30 -22.65
N GLU A 68 40.32 -1.71 -22.81
CA GLU A 68 40.93 -1.94 -24.11
C GLU A 68 40.44 -3.20 -24.85
N THR A 69 39.77 -4.10 -24.14
CA THR A 69 39.23 -5.36 -24.69
C THR A 69 37.73 -5.44 -24.40
N PRO A 70 36.92 -5.85 -25.37
CA PRO A 70 35.48 -5.98 -25.14
C PRO A 70 35.18 -7.15 -24.19
N ASN A 71 34.14 -6.95 -23.37
CA ASN A 71 33.68 -7.95 -22.40
C ASN A 71 32.39 -8.66 -22.83
N ALA A 72 31.71 -8.15 -23.86
CA ALA A 72 30.50 -8.75 -24.42
C ALA A 72 30.43 -8.52 -25.93
N TYR A 73 29.81 -9.49 -26.64
CA TYR A 73 29.60 -9.45 -28.08
C TYR A 73 28.20 -9.96 -28.41
N MET A 74 27.52 -9.32 -29.35
CA MET A 74 26.24 -9.77 -29.88
C MET A 74 26.21 -9.62 -31.40
N THR A 75 26.08 -10.72 -32.11
CA THR A 75 25.81 -10.68 -33.55
C THR A 75 24.41 -10.12 -33.80
N LEU A 76 24.26 -9.18 -34.71
CA LEU A 76 22.98 -8.62 -35.05
C LEU A 76 22.06 -9.69 -35.67
N PRO A 77 20.72 -9.57 -35.54
CA PRO A 77 19.79 -10.54 -36.12
C PRO A 77 19.93 -10.67 -37.65
N SER A 78 19.59 -11.84 -38.18
CA SER A 78 19.50 -12.00 -39.62
C SER A 78 18.36 -11.19 -40.20
N PHE A 79 18.71 -10.08 -40.83
CA PHE A 79 17.76 -9.12 -41.38
C PHE A 79 18.45 -8.35 -42.50
N SER A 80 17.82 -8.28 -43.68
CA SER A 80 18.29 -7.54 -44.81
C SER A 80 17.79 -6.12 -44.79
N LEU A 81 18.66 -5.18 -44.36
CA LEU A 81 18.31 -3.77 -44.18
C LEU A 81 18.47 -3.02 -45.50
N ALA A 82 17.37 -2.53 -46.04
CA ALA A 82 17.39 -1.81 -47.35
C ALA A 82 18.23 -0.52 -47.26
N ALA A 83 18.70 -0.03 -48.42
CA ALA A 83 19.37 1.26 -48.51
C ALA A 83 18.53 2.40 -47.94
N GLY A 84 19.13 3.24 -47.10
CA GLY A 84 18.45 4.34 -46.41
C GLY A 84 17.46 3.97 -45.31
N ALA A 85 17.40 2.67 -44.93
CA ALA A 85 16.55 2.21 -43.85
C ALA A 85 17.29 2.16 -42.49
N VAL A 86 16.53 2.17 -41.39
CA VAL A 86 17.03 2.03 -40.03
C VAL A 86 16.57 0.73 -39.38
N TYR A 87 17.33 0.25 -38.41
CA TYR A 87 17.01 -0.91 -37.60
C TYR A 87 17.32 -0.65 -36.15
N VAL A 88 16.32 -0.73 -35.29
CA VAL A 88 16.43 -0.49 -33.83
C VAL A 88 16.55 -1.82 -33.10
N HIS A 89 17.58 -1.97 -32.26
CA HIS A 89 17.75 -3.08 -31.34
C HIS A 89 17.79 -2.58 -29.91
N ALA A 90 16.91 -3.09 -29.04
CA ALA A 90 16.78 -2.64 -27.66
C ALA A 90 17.03 -3.77 -26.62
N ASN A 91 17.29 -3.36 -25.38
CA ASN A 91 17.31 -4.29 -24.26
C ASN A 91 15.88 -4.79 -23.98
N SER A 92 15.70 -6.09 -23.79
CA SER A 92 14.37 -6.69 -23.56
C SER A 92 13.74 -6.29 -22.21
N GLY A 93 14.53 -5.77 -21.28
CA GLY A 93 14.06 -5.18 -20.02
C GLY A 93 13.71 -3.68 -20.11
N ALA A 94 13.76 -3.08 -21.30
CA ALA A 94 13.36 -1.71 -21.52
C ALA A 94 11.85 -1.52 -21.30
N ASN A 95 11.42 -0.27 -21.10
CA ASN A 95 9.99 0.06 -21.00
C ASN A 95 9.24 -0.26 -22.30
N ASP A 96 7.92 -0.30 -22.25
CA ASP A 96 7.11 -0.71 -23.39
C ASP A 96 7.18 0.31 -24.53
N GLY A 97 7.32 1.60 -24.25
CA GLY A 97 7.49 2.66 -25.26
C GLY A 97 8.75 2.44 -26.11
N LEU A 98 9.90 2.17 -25.50
CA LEU A 98 11.12 1.87 -26.23
C LEU A 98 11.04 0.52 -26.97
N LYS A 99 10.43 -0.50 -26.35
CA LYS A 99 10.23 -1.80 -27.02
C LYS A 99 9.32 -1.72 -28.25
N ALA A 100 8.32 -0.84 -28.23
CA ALA A 100 7.42 -0.62 -29.37
C ALA A 100 8.14 -0.02 -30.60
N LEU A 101 9.22 0.72 -30.40
CA LEU A 101 10.05 1.29 -31.46
C LEU A 101 11.13 0.32 -31.97
N ALA A 102 11.38 -0.77 -31.22
CA ALA A 102 12.45 -1.70 -31.54
C ALA A 102 12.02 -2.78 -32.55
N ASN A 103 12.85 -2.99 -33.60
CA ASN A 103 12.68 -4.10 -34.51
C ASN A 103 13.03 -5.45 -33.88
N SER A 104 13.90 -5.45 -32.85
CA SER A 104 14.24 -6.63 -32.07
C SER A 104 14.72 -6.26 -30.66
N THR A 105 14.64 -7.22 -29.74
CA THR A 105 15.12 -7.05 -28.37
C THR A 105 15.94 -8.27 -27.93
N SER A 106 16.89 -8.07 -26.99
CA SER A 106 17.62 -9.16 -26.35
C SER A 106 17.97 -8.84 -24.88
N THR A 107 18.33 -9.88 -24.13
CA THR A 107 18.96 -9.78 -22.79
C THR A 107 20.47 -9.85 -22.84
N ASP A 108 21.09 -9.71 -24.04
CA ASP A 108 22.52 -9.84 -24.19
C ASP A 108 23.25 -8.73 -23.45
N ASP A 109 24.38 -9.09 -22.82
CA ASP A 109 25.20 -8.13 -22.08
C ASP A 109 25.78 -7.01 -22.95
N ALA A 110 25.87 -7.20 -24.25
CA ALA A 110 26.36 -6.19 -25.19
C ALA A 110 25.38 -5.02 -25.35
N ILE A 111 24.06 -5.23 -25.14
CA ILE A 111 23.04 -4.17 -25.10
C ILE A 111 22.77 -3.66 -23.68
N GLY A 112 23.48 -4.18 -22.69
CA GLY A 112 23.40 -3.76 -21.29
C GLY A 112 24.43 -2.70 -20.89
N PHE A 113 24.79 -1.82 -21.82
CA PHE A 113 25.80 -0.77 -21.60
C PHE A 113 25.35 0.31 -20.63
N ASN A 114 26.33 1.02 -20.06
CA ASN A 114 26.12 2.22 -19.25
C ASN A 114 27.02 3.37 -19.73
N GLY A 115 26.81 4.58 -19.23
CA GLY A 115 27.47 5.78 -19.72
C GLY A 115 29.00 5.84 -19.60
N GLY A 116 29.63 4.86 -18.98
CA GLY A 116 31.09 4.67 -18.97
C GLY A 116 31.60 3.69 -20.02
N ASP A 117 30.69 2.98 -20.69
CA ASP A 117 31.05 1.95 -21.69
C ASP A 117 31.29 2.55 -23.07
N SER A 118 32.14 1.91 -23.87
CA SER A 118 32.22 2.14 -25.31
C SER A 118 31.53 0.99 -26.03
N VAL A 119 30.67 1.30 -26.98
CA VAL A 119 29.96 0.33 -27.83
C VAL A 119 30.39 0.49 -29.27
N VAL A 120 30.74 -0.58 -29.92
CA VAL A 120 31.20 -0.57 -31.31
C VAL A 120 30.34 -1.46 -32.21
N LEU A 121 30.11 -1.00 -33.43
CA LEU A 121 29.64 -1.81 -34.54
C LEU A 121 30.87 -2.33 -35.32
N ARG A 122 30.92 -3.62 -35.58
CA ARG A 122 32.02 -4.22 -36.36
C ARG A 122 31.56 -5.39 -37.20
N LEU A 123 32.34 -5.78 -38.19
CA LEU A 123 32.11 -7.05 -38.88
C LEU A 123 32.36 -8.22 -37.89
N VAL A 124 31.60 -9.29 -38.00
CA VAL A 124 31.75 -10.48 -37.12
C VAL A 124 33.19 -10.98 -37.16
N GLY A 125 33.89 -10.89 -36.01
CA GLY A 125 35.30 -11.22 -35.89
C GLY A 125 36.29 -10.34 -36.67
N GLY A 126 35.83 -9.18 -37.18
CA GLY A 126 36.54 -8.28 -38.07
C GLY A 126 36.84 -6.89 -37.54
N ALA A 127 37.04 -5.95 -38.46
CA ALA A 127 37.35 -4.56 -38.15
C ALA A 127 36.14 -3.80 -37.53
N ILE A 128 36.42 -2.82 -36.70
CA ILE A 128 35.45 -1.85 -36.18
C ILE A 128 35.02 -0.96 -37.34
N VAL A 129 33.72 -0.79 -37.49
CA VAL A 129 33.07 0.03 -38.50
C VAL A 129 32.71 1.39 -37.92
N ASP A 130 32.11 1.41 -36.73
CA ASP A 130 31.62 2.60 -36.10
C ASP A 130 31.64 2.47 -34.55
N ARG A 131 31.59 3.58 -33.83
CA ARG A 131 31.78 3.59 -32.36
C ARG A 131 30.98 4.68 -31.70
N VAL A 132 30.45 4.34 -30.51
CA VAL A 132 29.97 5.29 -29.51
C VAL A 132 30.78 5.10 -28.22
N GLY A 133 31.29 6.21 -27.69
CA GLY A 133 32.13 6.20 -26.48
C GLY A 133 33.62 5.96 -26.75
N THR A 134 34.48 6.48 -25.84
CA THR A 134 35.94 6.40 -25.97
C THR A 134 36.52 5.24 -25.18
N LEU A 135 37.67 4.69 -25.65
CA LEU A 135 38.48 3.79 -24.88
C LEU A 135 39.39 4.63 -23.95
N LYS A 136 39.05 4.73 -22.68
CA LYS A 136 39.91 5.36 -21.65
C LYS A 136 39.70 4.58 -20.35
N GLU A 137 40.76 4.03 -19.82
CA GLU A 137 40.77 3.40 -18.50
C GLU A 137 40.29 4.42 -17.44
N GLY A 138 39.24 4.10 -16.70
CA GLY A 138 38.62 4.97 -15.73
C GLY A 138 37.79 6.14 -16.34
N ALA A 139 37.30 6.00 -17.57
CA ALA A 139 36.38 6.99 -18.12
C ALA A 139 35.20 7.20 -17.16
N SER A 140 35.02 8.45 -16.69
CA SER A 140 33.82 8.83 -16.00
C SER A 140 32.60 8.59 -16.91
N ALA A 141 31.45 8.28 -16.33
CA ALA A 141 30.20 7.99 -17.05
C ALA A 141 29.64 9.23 -17.79
N TYR A 142 30.41 9.75 -18.76
CA TYR A 142 30.08 11.00 -19.49
C TYR A 142 28.95 10.84 -20.52
N LEU A 143 28.63 9.62 -20.88
CA LEU A 143 27.47 9.28 -21.71
C LEU A 143 26.30 8.71 -20.88
N LYS A 144 26.35 8.91 -19.55
CA LYS A 144 25.30 8.46 -18.65
C LYS A 144 24.07 9.35 -18.75
N ASP A 145 22.92 8.71 -18.76
CA ASP A 145 21.62 9.39 -18.72
C ASP A 145 21.42 10.33 -19.94
N VAL A 146 21.82 9.89 -21.13
CA VAL A 146 21.67 10.67 -22.40
C VAL A 146 21.20 9.80 -23.55
N THR A 147 20.57 10.44 -24.54
CA THR A 147 20.41 9.90 -25.89
C THR A 147 21.32 10.66 -26.83
N LEU A 148 22.03 9.94 -27.71
CA LEU A 148 22.83 10.55 -28.74
C LEU A 148 22.17 10.23 -30.11
N SER A 149 21.89 11.26 -30.90
CA SER A 149 21.40 11.15 -32.24
C SER A 149 22.48 11.67 -33.21
N ARG A 150 22.78 10.91 -34.26
CA ARG A 150 23.84 11.24 -35.19
C ARG A 150 23.41 12.38 -36.12
N THR A 151 24.32 13.33 -36.32
CA THR A 151 24.08 14.52 -37.16
C THR A 151 24.58 14.36 -38.60
N ASP A 152 25.40 13.32 -38.90
CA ASP A 152 25.90 13.00 -40.24
C ASP A 152 25.80 11.49 -40.50
N THR A 153 26.20 11.05 -41.71
CA THR A 153 26.14 9.65 -42.14
C THR A 153 27.53 9.03 -42.30
N THR A 154 28.56 9.62 -41.67
CA THR A 154 29.94 9.16 -41.80
C THR A 154 30.30 8.21 -40.70
N ALA A 155 30.62 6.95 -40.99
CA ALA A 155 31.10 5.96 -40.03
C ALA A 155 32.43 6.41 -39.40
N ASN A 156 32.63 6.21 -38.11
CA ASN A 156 33.84 6.57 -37.40
C ASN A 156 34.24 5.49 -36.36
N PRO A 157 35.31 4.73 -36.63
CA PRO A 157 35.79 3.72 -35.67
C PRO A 157 36.37 4.34 -34.37
N ASP A 158 36.70 5.63 -34.39
CA ASP A 158 37.17 6.42 -33.28
C ASP A 158 36.08 7.45 -32.93
N PHE A 159 35.42 7.30 -31.80
CA PHE A 159 34.30 8.14 -31.41
C PHE A 159 34.62 9.66 -31.54
N ASN A 160 33.77 10.39 -32.23
CA ASN A 160 33.86 11.85 -32.37
C ASN A 160 32.52 12.48 -31.92
N GLN A 161 32.55 13.19 -30.80
CA GLN A 161 31.35 13.82 -30.22
C GLN A 161 30.69 14.86 -31.15
N ASP A 162 31.44 15.51 -32.02
CA ASP A 162 30.92 16.53 -32.95
C ASP A 162 29.97 15.93 -34.01
N GLN A 163 29.96 14.61 -34.17
CA GLN A 163 29.03 13.88 -35.05
C GLN A 163 27.69 13.55 -34.39
N TRP A 164 27.49 13.99 -33.14
CA TRP A 164 26.34 13.62 -32.33
C TRP A 164 25.68 14.82 -31.69
N GLN A 165 24.35 14.86 -31.76
CA GLN A 165 23.52 15.70 -30.95
C GLN A 165 23.26 14.95 -29.62
N THR A 166 23.52 15.59 -28.50
CA THR A 166 23.17 15.07 -27.20
C THR A 166 21.76 15.51 -26.82
N LEU A 167 20.90 14.55 -26.58
CA LEU A 167 19.50 14.72 -26.16
C LEU A 167 19.34 14.31 -24.71
N ALA A 168 18.21 14.70 -24.12
CA ALA A 168 17.87 14.35 -22.75
C ALA A 168 17.73 12.83 -22.59
N LYS A 169 17.90 12.35 -21.37
CA LYS A 169 17.65 10.96 -20.96
C LYS A 169 16.24 10.53 -21.41
N ASP A 170 16.15 9.27 -21.86
CA ASP A 170 14.89 8.67 -22.33
C ASP A 170 14.21 9.41 -23.50
N THR A 171 14.97 10.15 -24.33
CA THR A 171 14.48 10.70 -25.59
C THR A 171 14.53 9.61 -26.66
N PHE A 172 13.37 9.16 -27.15
CA PHE A 172 13.24 8.08 -28.15
C PHE A 172 12.69 8.58 -29.48
N SER A 173 12.39 9.87 -29.60
CA SER A 173 11.72 10.46 -30.77
C SER A 173 12.51 10.38 -32.10
N GLY A 174 13.82 10.16 -32.01
CA GLY A 174 14.69 9.93 -33.15
C GLY A 174 14.68 8.50 -33.70
N LEU A 175 14.38 7.52 -32.84
CA LEU A 175 14.41 6.11 -33.20
C LEU A 175 13.40 5.78 -34.33
N GLY A 176 13.85 5.02 -35.29
CA GLY A 176 13.07 4.67 -36.48
C GLY A 176 13.18 5.67 -37.63
N LYS A 177 14.02 6.71 -37.48
CA LYS A 177 14.22 7.76 -38.52
C LYS A 177 15.66 7.81 -38.98
N ALA A 178 15.89 8.12 -40.25
CA ALA A 178 17.24 8.29 -40.81
C ALA A 178 17.96 9.51 -40.20
N PRO A 179 19.29 9.46 -39.99
CA PRO A 179 20.07 10.59 -39.49
C PRO A 179 19.87 11.87 -40.33
N GLY A 180 19.61 13.00 -39.64
CA GLY A 180 19.38 14.28 -40.33
C GLY A 180 17.98 14.43 -40.95
N ALA A 181 17.06 13.49 -40.71
CA ALA A 181 15.68 13.62 -41.20
C ALA A 181 14.88 14.75 -40.53
N ASP A 182 15.38 15.32 -39.45
CA ASP A 182 14.81 16.48 -38.77
C ASP A 182 15.29 17.83 -39.33
N GLY A 183 15.95 17.85 -40.47
CA GLY A 183 16.52 19.04 -41.04
C GLY A 183 16.47 19.08 -42.58
N GLY A 184 15.31 19.40 -43.17
CA GLY A 184 15.29 19.73 -44.62
C GLY A 184 13.97 19.50 -45.34
N ASP A 185 13.20 20.52 -45.39
CA ASP A 185 12.19 20.91 -46.35
C ASP A 185 12.00 20.01 -47.59
N GLY A 186 10.81 19.43 -47.74
CA GLY A 186 10.34 18.68 -48.91
C GLY A 186 8.85 18.45 -48.89
N GLY A 187 8.04 19.47 -48.94
CA GLY A 187 6.67 19.62 -49.36
C GLY A 187 5.70 18.46 -49.35
N ASP A 188 4.91 18.36 -48.34
CA ASP A 188 3.46 18.11 -48.48
C ASP A 188 2.74 19.05 -47.51
N GLY A 189 1.63 19.67 -47.94
CA GLY A 189 1.01 20.81 -47.28
C GLY A 189 0.41 20.49 -45.92
N GLY A 190 1.27 20.37 -44.90
CA GLY A 190 0.91 20.43 -43.51
C GLY A 190 1.15 21.86 -43.02
N ASP A 191 0.27 22.34 -42.16
CA ASP A 191 0.41 23.62 -41.48
C ASP A 191 1.81 23.77 -40.86
N PRO A 192 2.41 24.98 -40.91
CA PRO A 192 3.71 25.21 -40.29
C PRO A 192 3.65 24.85 -38.82
N ALA A 193 4.71 24.19 -38.30
CA ALA A 193 4.79 23.84 -36.86
C ALA A 193 4.38 25.06 -36.02
N PRO A 194 3.50 24.89 -35.04
CA PRO A 194 2.96 26.02 -34.29
C PRO A 194 4.10 26.82 -33.65
N THR A 195 4.08 28.12 -33.82
CA THR A 195 4.97 29.07 -33.09
C THR A 195 4.37 29.31 -31.75
N LEU A 196 5.18 29.71 -30.74
CA LEU A 196 4.60 30.11 -29.46
C LEU A 196 3.63 31.29 -29.64
N GLY A 197 3.98 32.25 -30.54
CA GLY A 197 3.16 33.42 -30.76
C GLY A 197 3.13 34.38 -29.57
N ALA A 198 2.36 35.46 -29.71
CA ALA A 198 2.12 36.39 -28.59
C ALA A 198 0.88 35.99 -27.79
N CYS A 199 0.81 36.39 -26.53
CA CYS A 199 -0.37 36.20 -25.70
C CYS A 199 -1.62 36.82 -26.34
N GLY A 200 -2.74 36.11 -26.35
CA GLY A 200 -4.00 36.47 -26.96
C GLY A 200 -4.07 36.19 -28.48
N GLU A 201 -3.05 35.64 -29.10
CA GLU A 201 -3.15 35.10 -30.47
C GLU A 201 -3.88 33.75 -30.45
N ALA A 202 -4.43 33.34 -31.62
CA ALA A 202 -5.11 32.04 -31.72
C ALA A 202 -4.20 30.91 -31.25
N ALA A 203 -4.75 30.02 -30.44
CA ALA A 203 -4.08 28.84 -29.90
C ALA A 203 -4.94 27.59 -30.18
N THR A 204 -4.35 26.40 -30.00
CA THR A 204 -5.12 25.17 -30.04
C THR A 204 -5.90 25.07 -28.70
N LEU A 205 -7.20 24.82 -28.77
CA LEU A 205 -7.99 24.61 -27.55
C LEU A 205 -7.55 23.35 -26.81
N ILE A 206 -7.48 23.42 -25.48
CA ILE A 206 -7.10 22.26 -24.63
C ILE A 206 -8.08 21.12 -24.83
N SER A 207 -9.38 21.40 -24.97
CA SER A 207 -10.41 20.40 -25.27
C SER A 207 -10.17 19.65 -26.58
N ALA A 208 -9.63 20.33 -27.61
CA ALA A 208 -9.22 19.67 -28.85
C ALA A 208 -7.94 18.82 -28.68
N VAL A 209 -7.02 19.23 -27.80
CA VAL A 209 -5.82 18.44 -27.45
C VAL A 209 -6.21 17.17 -26.70
N GLN A 210 -7.09 17.27 -25.70
CA GLN A 210 -7.59 16.18 -24.88
C GLN A 210 -8.44 15.19 -25.70
N GLY A 211 -9.44 15.69 -26.41
CA GLY A 211 -10.43 14.84 -27.07
C GLY A 211 -11.44 14.25 -26.10
N SER A 212 -12.15 13.21 -26.53
CA SER A 212 -13.23 12.56 -25.76
C SER A 212 -12.99 11.06 -25.48
N ALA A 213 -11.78 10.59 -25.71
CA ALA A 213 -11.35 9.21 -25.43
C ALA A 213 -10.36 9.19 -24.28
N ASP A 214 -10.12 8.01 -23.70
CA ASP A 214 -9.13 7.82 -22.63
C ASP A 214 -7.69 8.14 -23.07
N GLU A 215 -7.39 8.07 -24.37
CA GLU A 215 -6.10 8.46 -24.95
C GLU A 215 -6.20 9.89 -25.53
N VAL A 216 -5.26 10.76 -25.18
CA VAL A 216 -5.20 12.15 -25.63
C VAL A 216 -5.22 12.25 -27.17
N ALA A 217 -6.11 13.08 -27.72
CA ALA A 217 -6.40 13.10 -29.17
C ALA A 217 -5.22 13.56 -30.04
N MET A 218 -4.41 14.52 -29.55
CA MET A 218 -3.27 15.05 -30.29
C MET A 218 -1.93 14.47 -29.82
N LYS A 219 -1.91 13.21 -29.40
CA LYS A 219 -0.69 12.52 -28.98
C LYS A 219 0.43 12.68 -30.04
N ASP A 220 1.65 12.90 -29.57
CA ASP A 220 2.86 13.08 -30.33
C ASP A 220 2.88 14.33 -31.25
N GLN A 221 1.87 15.18 -31.19
CA GLN A 221 1.85 16.46 -31.91
C GLN A 221 2.44 17.57 -31.05
N THR A 222 3.04 18.57 -31.68
CA THR A 222 3.42 19.82 -31.03
C THR A 222 2.29 20.81 -31.16
N VAL A 223 1.81 21.34 -30.02
CA VAL A 223 0.71 22.30 -29.97
C VAL A 223 1.12 23.57 -29.24
N THR A 224 0.37 24.65 -29.46
CA THR A 224 0.43 25.85 -28.61
C THR A 224 -0.95 26.05 -28.01
N VAL A 225 -1.03 26.04 -26.68
CA VAL A 225 -2.24 26.29 -25.91
C VAL A 225 -2.06 27.55 -25.05
N GLU A 226 -3.15 28.20 -24.68
CA GLU A 226 -3.18 29.34 -23.78
C GLU A 226 -4.29 29.09 -22.76
N GLY A 227 -4.08 29.45 -21.49
CA GLY A 227 -5.07 29.25 -20.45
C GLY A 227 -4.58 29.72 -19.07
N ILE A 228 -5.42 29.59 -18.08
CA ILE A 228 -5.20 30.04 -16.70
C ILE A 228 -4.38 28.98 -15.95
N ILE A 229 -3.34 29.38 -15.23
CA ILE A 229 -2.60 28.52 -14.31
C ILE A 229 -3.48 28.20 -13.11
N THR A 230 -3.89 26.94 -12.96
CA THR A 230 -4.82 26.49 -11.93
C THR A 230 -4.16 25.75 -10.79
N GLY A 231 -2.90 25.29 -10.95
CA GLY A 231 -2.18 24.61 -9.89
C GLY A 231 -0.73 24.33 -10.23
N PHE A 232 0.04 23.99 -9.21
CA PHE A 232 1.45 23.64 -9.34
C PHE A 232 1.75 22.28 -8.74
N ARG A 233 2.66 21.56 -9.40
CA ARG A 233 3.35 20.39 -8.86
C ARG A 233 4.86 20.58 -8.94
N ASN A 234 5.62 19.74 -8.24
CA ASN A 234 7.09 19.85 -8.27
C ASN A 234 7.71 19.64 -9.66
N ASN A 235 6.99 19.05 -10.62
CA ASN A 235 7.43 18.74 -11.97
C ASN A 235 6.60 19.45 -13.08
N GLY A 236 5.79 20.44 -12.73
CA GLY A 236 4.97 21.16 -13.72
C GLY A 236 3.83 21.97 -13.09
N PHE A 237 2.87 22.30 -13.92
CA PHE A 237 1.70 23.10 -13.52
C PHE A 237 0.47 22.72 -14.36
N PHE A 238 -0.71 23.00 -13.83
CA PHE A 238 -1.98 22.79 -14.54
C PHE A 238 -2.41 24.06 -15.23
N VAL A 239 -2.97 23.91 -16.42
CA VAL A 239 -3.51 24.98 -17.23
C VAL A 239 -4.94 24.61 -17.62
N GLN A 240 -5.89 25.54 -17.47
CA GLN A 240 -7.28 25.37 -17.88
C GLN A 240 -7.72 26.54 -18.73
N GLU A 241 -8.56 26.27 -19.74
CA GLU A 241 -9.15 27.30 -20.61
C GLU A 241 -9.85 28.39 -19.81
N GLU A 242 -9.86 29.58 -20.35
CA GLU A 242 -10.71 30.66 -19.88
C GLU A 242 -12.18 30.29 -20.18
N PRO A 243 -13.14 30.72 -19.35
CA PRO A 243 -14.56 30.37 -19.56
C PRO A 243 -15.13 30.84 -20.91
N SER A 244 -14.46 31.79 -21.58
CA SER A 244 -14.83 32.23 -22.92
C SER A 244 -14.43 31.26 -24.02
N ASP A 245 -13.44 30.40 -23.77
CA ASP A 245 -12.80 29.53 -24.74
C ASP A 245 -13.21 28.06 -24.55
N GLU A 246 -13.98 27.76 -23.47
CA GLU A 246 -14.56 26.44 -23.24
C GLU A 246 -15.45 26.01 -24.40
N ASP A 247 -15.30 24.80 -24.91
CA ASP A 247 -16.08 24.27 -26.03
C ASP A 247 -17.54 23.89 -25.65
N GLY A 248 -17.82 23.83 -24.34
CA GLY A 248 -19.11 23.46 -23.75
C GLY A 248 -19.48 21.97 -23.94
N ASN A 249 -18.58 21.12 -24.36
CA ASN A 249 -18.78 19.70 -24.51
C ASN A 249 -18.41 18.94 -23.22
N PRO A 250 -19.37 18.32 -22.50
CA PRO A 250 -19.06 17.64 -21.24
C PRO A 250 -18.24 16.35 -21.39
N GLN A 251 -17.85 15.97 -22.59
CA GLN A 251 -17.03 14.79 -22.87
C GLN A 251 -15.56 15.13 -23.14
N THR A 252 -15.20 16.41 -23.18
CA THR A 252 -13.84 16.90 -23.41
C THR A 252 -13.37 17.70 -22.22
N SER A 253 -12.10 17.53 -21.82
CA SER A 253 -11.52 18.32 -20.72
C SER A 253 -11.02 19.67 -21.21
N GLU A 254 -11.31 20.71 -20.45
CA GLU A 254 -10.77 22.07 -20.64
C GLU A 254 -9.44 22.30 -19.89
N GLY A 255 -8.89 21.26 -19.23
CA GLY A 255 -7.67 21.35 -18.46
C GLY A 255 -6.58 20.41 -18.99
N ILE A 256 -5.31 20.74 -18.73
CA ILE A 256 -4.19 19.87 -19.07
C ILE A 256 -3.00 20.08 -18.12
N PHE A 257 -2.19 19.05 -17.89
CA PHE A 257 -0.94 19.16 -17.16
C PHE A 257 0.20 19.60 -18.09
N ALA A 258 0.90 20.67 -17.71
CA ALA A 258 2.09 21.18 -18.40
C ALA A 258 3.36 20.67 -17.68
N PHE A 259 3.97 19.60 -18.19
CA PHE A 259 5.22 19.06 -17.67
C PHE A 259 6.37 20.02 -17.98
N SER A 260 7.06 20.49 -16.93
CA SER A 260 8.15 21.44 -17.02
C SER A 260 9.10 21.24 -15.84
N ASN A 261 10.40 21.28 -16.09
CA ASN A 261 11.43 21.20 -15.05
C ASN A 261 11.43 22.45 -14.12
N GLY A 262 10.29 22.72 -13.52
CA GLY A 262 10.01 23.85 -12.63
C GLY A 262 9.27 24.99 -13.36
N GLY A 263 8.12 25.38 -12.81
CA GLY A 263 7.27 26.44 -13.34
C GLY A 263 7.88 27.85 -13.30
N GLY A 264 9.17 27.99 -13.00
CA GLY A 264 9.87 29.28 -12.92
C GLY A 264 9.22 30.25 -11.92
N SER A 265 9.03 31.49 -12.34
CA SER A 265 8.36 32.55 -11.56
C SER A 265 6.88 32.72 -11.90
N LEU A 266 6.20 31.66 -12.38
CA LEU A 266 4.78 31.69 -12.71
C LEU A 266 3.92 31.94 -11.47
N THR A 267 2.79 32.62 -11.67
CA THR A 267 1.86 32.97 -10.58
C THR A 267 0.53 32.26 -10.82
N LEU A 268 -0.02 31.63 -9.77
CA LEU A 268 -1.35 31.01 -9.79
C LEU A 268 -2.40 32.07 -10.22
N GLY A 269 -3.28 31.68 -11.14
CA GLY A 269 -4.31 32.57 -11.67
C GLY A 269 -3.86 33.47 -12.81
N ASN A 270 -2.56 33.50 -13.16
CA ASN A 270 -2.12 34.18 -14.36
C ASN A 270 -2.49 33.38 -15.61
N LEU A 271 -2.66 34.12 -16.72
CA LEU A 271 -2.73 33.54 -18.06
C LEU A 271 -1.33 33.14 -18.51
N VAL A 272 -1.19 31.97 -19.10
CA VAL A 272 0.06 31.43 -19.63
C VAL A 272 -0.15 30.88 -21.02
N ARG A 273 0.82 31.10 -21.88
CA ARG A 273 0.88 30.51 -23.23
C ARG A 273 2.02 29.54 -23.27
N ILE A 274 1.74 28.31 -23.65
CA ILE A 274 2.73 27.23 -23.68
C ILE A 274 2.74 26.53 -25.03
N LYS A 275 3.94 26.13 -25.48
CA LYS A 275 4.14 25.27 -26.63
C LYS A 275 4.90 24.03 -26.21
N GLY A 276 4.47 22.88 -26.68
CA GLY A 276 5.14 21.62 -26.33
C GLY A 276 4.55 20.42 -27.06
N ALA A 277 5.20 19.28 -26.88
CA ALA A 277 4.76 18.01 -27.41
C ALA A 277 3.70 17.40 -26.49
N VAL A 278 2.59 16.98 -27.05
CA VAL A 278 1.51 16.28 -26.35
C VAL A 278 1.93 14.83 -26.14
N SER A 279 1.74 14.32 -24.93
CA SER A 279 1.99 12.93 -24.61
C SER A 279 0.97 12.42 -23.59
N ASP A 280 0.76 11.13 -23.60
CA ASP A 280 0.08 10.37 -22.55
C ASP A 280 1.17 9.73 -21.67
N TYR A 281 1.22 10.13 -20.41
CA TYR A 281 2.18 9.58 -19.45
C TYR A 281 1.47 8.72 -18.41
N HIS A 282 1.41 7.42 -18.63
CA HIS A 282 0.69 6.46 -17.78
C HIS A 282 -0.78 6.84 -17.56
N GLY A 283 -1.47 7.20 -18.63
CA GLY A 283 -2.87 7.62 -18.61
C GLY A 283 -3.08 9.09 -18.23
N ASN A 284 -2.02 9.87 -17.98
CA ASN A 284 -2.13 11.30 -17.71
C ASN A 284 -1.80 12.09 -18.97
N SER A 285 -2.76 12.81 -19.48
CA SER A 285 -2.61 13.72 -20.63
C SER A 285 -1.75 14.92 -20.26
N GLN A 286 -0.64 15.12 -20.98
CA GLN A 286 0.27 16.22 -20.67
C GLN A 286 0.90 16.88 -21.89
N ILE A 287 1.33 18.13 -21.73
CA ILE A 287 2.19 18.82 -22.67
C ILE A 287 3.60 18.93 -22.10
N SER A 288 4.60 18.33 -22.76
CA SER A 288 6.01 18.52 -22.45
C SER A 288 6.45 19.90 -22.96
N VAL A 289 6.54 20.88 -22.06
CA VAL A 289 6.74 22.29 -22.41
C VAL A 289 8.13 22.55 -22.97
N SER A 290 8.20 23.05 -24.20
CA SER A 290 9.45 23.50 -24.84
C SER A 290 9.62 25.02 -24.81
N GLU A 291 8.52 25.77 -24.92
CA GLU A 291 8.49 27.24 -24.86
C GLU A 291 7.30 27.70 -24.02
N LEU A 292 7.43 28.79 -23.28
CA LEU A 292 6.34 29.38 -22.53
C LEU A 292 6.47 30.90 -22.44
N ALA A 293 5.33 31.59 -22.31
CA ALA A 293 5.24 32.99 -21.98
C ALA A 293 4.23 33.21 -20.84
N ASP A 294 4.63 33.86 -19.76
CA ASP A 294 3.71 34.38 -18.74
C ASP A 294 2.99 35.58 -19.31
N CYS A 295 1.70 35.45 -19.56
CA CYS A 295 0.85 36.53 -20.10
C CYS A 295 0.35 37.50 -19.02
N GLY A 296 0.69 37.24 -17.76
CA GLY A 296 0.36 38.12 -16.65
C GLY A 296 -1.03 37.85 -16.06
N ALA A 297 -1.44 38.76 -15.19
CA ALA A 297 -2.73 38.66 -14.51
C ALA A 297 -3.93 38.82 -15.47
N THR A 298 -4.94 38.00 -15.27
CA THR A 298 -6.24 38.06 -15.96
C THR A 298 -7.37 38.25 -14.96
N ASP A 299 -8.49 38.84 -15.41
CA ASP A 299 -9.74 38.90 -14.62
C ASP A 299 -10.58 37.61 -14.81
N ALA A 300 -10.20 36.75 -15.73
CA ALA A 300 -10.86 35.46 -15.96
C ALA A 300 -10.52 34.50 -14.81
N VAL A 301 -11.51 33.74 -14.38
CA VAL A 301 -11.36 32.70 -13.34
C VAL A 301 -11.75 31.37 -13.95
N ALA A 302 -10.89 30.37 -13.85
CA ALA A 302 -11.15 29.03 -14.35
C ALA A 302 -12.45 28.46 -13.74
N THR A 303 -13.22 27.81 -14.57
CA THR A 303 -14.48 27.15 -14.13
C THR A 303 -14.15 26.02 -13.15
N VAL A 304 -14.87 26.01 -12.02
CA VAL A 304 -14.77 24.93 -11.02
C VAL A 304 -15.91 23.95 -11.23
N THR A 305 -15.58 22.70 -11.56
CA THR A 305 -16.58 21.65 -11.76
C THR A 305 -16.81 20.86 -10.47
N PRO A 306 -18.04 20.88 -9.89
CA PRO A 306 -18.33 20.13 -8.68
C PRO A 306 -18.46 18.63 -8.98
N ILE A 307 -17.75 17.81 -8.19
CA ILE A 307 -17.90 16.35 -8.15
C ILE A 307 -18.69 16.00 -6.89
N THR A 308 -19.78 15.27 -7.06
CA THR A 308 -20.56 14.72 -5.94
C THR A 308 -20.29 13.25 -5.73
N LEU A 309 -20.20 12.85 -4.47
CA LEU A 309 -20.08 11.43 -4.10
C LEU A 309 -21.40 10.96 -3.45
N PRO A 310 -21.95 9.79 -3.82
CA PRO A 310 -21.42 8.88 -4.84
C PRO A 310 -21.44 9.49 -6.25
N PHE A 311 -20.57 9.00 -7.13
CA PHE A 311 -20.48 9.49 -8.51
C PHE A 311 -21.82 9.34 -9.25
N ALA A 312 -22.17 10.36 -10.02
CA ALA A 312 -23.28 10.24 -10.97
C ALA A 312 -22.96 9.13 -12.00
N ALA A 313 -23.97 8.39 -12.42
CA ALA A 313 -23.79 7.23 -13.30
C ALA A 313 -23.19 7.57 -14.68
N ASP A 314 -23.29 8.82 -15.09
CA ASP A 314 -22.80 9.38 -16.36
C ASP A 314 -21.51 10.21 -16.18
N LEU A 315 -20.97 10.29 -14.97
CA LEU A 315 -19.74 11.03 -14.72
C LEU A 315 -18.55 10.30 -15.39
N ASN A 316 -17.84 11.04 -16.23
CA ASN A 316 -16.56 10.63 -16.78
C ASN A 316 -15.46 11.50 -16.16
N LEU A 317 -14.62 10.93 -15.30
CA LEU A 317 -13.51 11.65 -14.66
C LEU A 317 -12.41 12.04 -15.67
N GLU A 318 -12.25 11.27 -16.74
CA GLU A 318 -11.33 11.60 -17.83
C GLU A 318 -11.65 12.95 -18.48
N ALA A 319 -12.94 13.22 -18.69
CA ALA A 319 -13.39 14.50 -19.24
C ALA A 319 -13.19 15.70 -18.27
N LEU A 320 -12.67 15.46 -17.07
CA LEU A 320 -12.32 16.48 -16.07
C LEU A 320 -10.81 16.52 -15.77
N GLU A 321 -10.00 15.66 -16.39
CA GLU A 321 -8.57 15.61 -16.16
C GLU A 321 -7.91 16.97 -16.44
N GLY A 322 -7.09 17.46 -15.51
CA GLY A 322 -6.46 18.79 -15.59
C GLY A 322 -7.33 19.96 -15.18
N MET A 323 -8.68 19.80 -15.14
CA MET A 323 -9.62 20.85 -14.74
C MET A 323 -9.68 21.03 -13.23
N VAL A 324 -10.02 22.24 -12.79
CA VAL A 324 -10.32 22.51 -11.38
C VAL A 324 -11.65 21.86 -11.01
N VAL A 325 -11.59 20.95 -10.06
CA VAL A 325 -12.77 20.29 -9.49
C VAL A 325 -12.95 20.65 -8.01
N SER A 326 -14.14 20.47 -7.50
CA SER A 326 -14.42 20.60 -6.08
C SER A 326 -15.22 19.41 -5.56
N VAL A 327 -14.90 18.96 -4.35
CA VAL A 327 -15.71 18.01 -3.58
C VAL A 327 -16.14 18.66 -2.28
N SER A 328 -17.32 18.29 -1.78
CA SER A 328 -17.85 18.83 -0.52
C SER A 328 -18.33 17.68 0.38
N ASN A 329 -17.89 17.70 1.64
CA ASN A 329 -18.28 16.70 2.65
C ASN A 329 -18.03 15.25 2.21
N ALA A 330 -16.95 15.01 1.48
CA ALA A 330 -16.52 13.68 1.16
C ALA A 330 -15.94 12.98 2.40
N VAL A 331 -16.21 11.68 2.56
CA VAL A 331 -15.75 10.91 3.72
C VAL A 331 -14.29 10.51 3.53
N VAL A 332 -13.44 10.75 4.51
CA VAL A 332 -12.07 10.21 4.54
C VAL A 332 -12.15 8.70 4.73
N ALA A 333 -11.76 7.96 3.69
CA ALA A 333 -11.83 6.49 3.66
C ALA A 333 -10.48 5.82 3.90
N ASN A 334 -9.34 6.50 3.70
CA ASN A 334 -8.01 5.95 3.96
C ASN A 334 -7.01 7.07 4.26
N THR A 335 -6.24 6.90 5.34
CA THR A 335 -5.17 7.83 5.77
C THR A 335 -3.78 7.19 5.74
N TYR A 336 -3.64 5.95 5.25
CA TYR A 336 -2.38 5.21 5.26
C TYR A 336 -1.28 5.92 4.46
N GLY A 337 -1.64 6.52 3.32
CA GLY A 337 -0.74 7.26 2.44
C GLY A 337 -0.24 8.59 3.01
N LEU A 338 -0.92 9.14 4.02
CA LEU A 338 -0.69 10.50 4.50
C LEU A 338 0.74 10.77 4.93
N GLY A 339 1.34 9.87 5.70
CA GLY A 339 2.69 10.03 6.21
C GLY A 339 3.78 9.86 5.16
N ARG A 340 3.59 8.97 4.20
CA ARG A 340 4.62 8.62 3.21
C ARG A 340 4.48 9.37 1.91
N TYR A 341 3.28 9.51 1.43
CA TYR A 341 2.98 10.04 0.09
C TYR A 341 2.30 11.40 0.13
N GLY A 342 1.92 11.89 1.32
CA GLY A 342 1.16 13.13 1.46
C GLY A 342 -0.24 13.03 0.84
N GLU A 343 -0.90 11.88 0.95
CA GLU A 343 -2.19 11.65 0.32
C GLU A 343 -3.22 11.00 1.27
N ILE A 344 -4.48 11.31 1.06
CA ILE A 344 -5.63 10.63 1.67
C ILE A 344 -6.57 10.16 0.57
N THR A 345 -7.31 9.07 0.84
CA THR A 345 -8.41 8.63 -0.02
C THR A 345 -9.74 9.11 0.55
N ILE A 346 -10.59 9.62 -0.31
CA ILE A 346 -11.95 10.07 0.01
C ILE A 346 -12.99 9.26 -0.76
N SER A 347 -14.18 9.12 -0.19
CA SER A 347 -15.29 8.37 -0.77
C SER A 347 -16.64 8.95 -0.33
N ASP A 348 -17.73 8.30 -0.77
CA ASP A 348 -19.08 8.56 -0.30
C ASP A 348 -19.35 8.06 1.12
N LYS A 349 -18.59 7.03 1.57
CA LYS A 349 -18.70 6.41 2.89
C LYS A 349 -17.43 5.62 3.24
N LEU A 350 -17.35 5.18 4.49
CA LEU A 350 -16.34 4.21 4.93
C LEU A 350 -16.51 2.88 4.19
N LYS A 351 -15.40 2.19 3.96
CA LYS A 351 -15.36 0.90 3.26
C LYS A 351 -15.21 -0.24 4.24
N TRP A 352 -15.83 -1.38 3.95
CA TRP A 352 -15.77 -2.57 4.80
C TRP A 352 -14.86 -3.64 4.19
N THR A 353 -14.15 -4.35 5.04
CA THR A 353 -13.46 -5.57 4.62
C THR A 353 -14.49 -6.59 4.15
N PRO A 354 -14.36 -7.13 2.92
CA PRO A 354 -15.39 -8.00 2.35
C PRO A 354 -15.71 -9.22 3.21
N THR A 355 -14.69 -9.84 3.84
CA THR A 355 -14.86 -11.01 4.72
C THR A 355 -15.30 -10.67 6.15
N ASP A 356 -15.36 -9.38 6.49
CA ASP A 356 -16.04 -8.94 7.72
C ASP A 356 -17.54 -8.78 7.50
N ALA A 357 -17.91 -8.23 6.34
CA ALA A 357 -19.30 -7.92 5.99
C ALA A 357 -20.08 -9.15 5.47
N ALA A 358 -19.42 -10.07 4.75
CA ALA A 358 -20.09 -11.19 4.06
C ALA A 358 -19.25 -12.47 4.05
N ILE A 359 -19.93 -13.61 3.91
CA ILE A 359 -19.30 -14.92 3.78
C ILE A 359 -18.43 -14.95 2.52
N PRO A 360 -17.15 -15.40 2.62
CA PRO A 360 -16.26 -15.49 1.48
C PRO A 360 -16.86 -16.25 0.29
N GLY A 361 -16.77 -15.65 -0.92
CA GLY A 361 -17.30 -16.23 -2.15
C GLY A 361 -18.82 -16.16 -2.32
N SER A 362 -19.54 -15.47 -1.45
CA SER A 362 -20.97 -15.18 -1.64
C SER A 362 -21.20 -14.02 -2.61
N ALA A 363 -22.42 -13.84 -3.11
CA ALA A 363 -22.79 -12.70 -3.95
C ALA A 363 -22.69 -11.38 -3.18
N GLU A 364 -22.94 -11.40 -1.89
CA GLU A 364 -22.79 -10.26 -0.98
C GLU A 364 -21.32 -9.84 -0.84
N TYR A 365 -20.39 -10.82 -0.76
CA TYR A 365 -18.94 -10.58 -0.76
C TYR A 365 -18.50 -9.85 -2.05
N ASP A 366 -18.94 -10.34 -3.22
CA ASP A 366 -18.64 -9.69 -4.51
C ASP A 366 -19.22 -8.28 -4.59
N ALA A 367 -20.41 -8.06 -4.02
CA ALA A 367 -21.04 -6.75 -3.97
C ALA A 367 -20.22 -5.75 -3.13
N VAL A 368 -19.71 -6.18 -1.97
CA VAL A 368 -18.84 -5.33 -1.12
C VAL A 368 -17.53 -4.97 -1.86
N ILE A 369 -16.91 -5.93 -2.59
CA ILE A 369 -15.72 -5.63 -3.40
C ILE A 369 -16.04 -4.57 -4.47
N ALA A 370 -17.16 -4.71 -5.18
CA ALA A 370 -17.57 -3.74 -6.19
C ALA A 370 -17.82 -2.36 -5.57
N GLU A 371 -18.47 -2.30 -4.41
CA GLU A 371 -18.73 -1.07 -3.68
C GLU A 371 -17.45 -0.40 -3.16
N ASN A 372 -16.49 -1.20 -2.67
CA ASN A 372 -15.21 -0.67 -2.18
C ASN A 372 -14.38 -0.02 -3.29
N LYS A 373 -14.51 -0.48 -4.53
CA LYS A 373 -13.82 0.09 -5.70
C LYS A 373 -14.51 1.32 -6.28
N ALA A 374 -15.78 1.50 -5.95
CA ALA A 374 -16.54 2.63 -6.45
C ALA A 374 -16.29 3.90 -5.63
N ASN A 375 -16.51 5.06 -6.27
CA ASN A 375 -16.55 6.36 -5.60
C ASN A 375 -15.26 6.75 -4.85
N LEU A 376 -14.11 6.37 -5.38
CA LEU A 376 -12.80 6.71 -4.78
C LEU A 376 -12.17 7.90 -5.51
N LEU A 377 -11.73 8.88 -4.74
CA LEU A 377 -10.84 9.95 -5.16
C LEU A 377 -9.72 10.10 -4.14
N TYR A 378 -8.60 10.67 -4.57
CA TYR A 378 -7.48 10.99 -3.70
C TYR A 378 -7.32 12.50 -3.56
N ILE A 379 -6.76 12.95 -2.46
CA ILE A 379 -6.28 14.31 -2.25
C ILE A 379 -4.79 14.19 -1.95
N GLU A 380 -3.92 14.90 -2.70
CA GLU A 380 -2.46 14.79 -2.52
C GLU A 380 -1.78 16.15 -2.31
N ASP A 381 -0.54 16.15 -1.81
CA ASP A 381 0.23 17.32 -1.39
C ASP A 381 1.02 18.02 -2.51
N ASN A 382 0.74 17.73 -3.77
CA ASN A 382 1.34 18.35 -4.96
C ASN A 382 2.83 18.01 -5.19
N THR A 383 3.36 17.00 -4.51
CA THR A 383 4.74 16.57 -4.68
C THR A 383 4.86 15.06 -4.85
N SER A 384 5.82 14.64 -5.67
CA SER A 384 6.21 13.23 -5.77
C SER A 384 7.24 12.82 -4.71
N SER A 385 7.65 13.74 -3.83
CA SER A 385 8.58 13.46 -2.75
C SER A 385 7.90 12.62 -1.68
N GLN A 386 8.57 11.56 -1.23
CA GLN A 386 8.07 10.76 -0.11
C GLN A 386 8.54 11.33 1.22
N ASN A 387 7.74 11.12 2.27
CA ASN A 387 8.06 11.45 3.64
C ASN A 387 8.35 12.95 3.84
N THR A 388 7.45 13.78 3.35
CA THR A 388 7.52 15.24 3.52
C THR A 388 7.33 15.62 4.98
N ALA A 389 7.95 16.71 5.41
CA ALA A 389 7.89 17.17 6.81
C ALA A 389 6.52 17.76 7.20
N SER A 390 5.65 18.01 6.23
CA SER A 390 4.32 18.56 6.44
C SER A 390 3.40 18.18 5.29
N VAL A 391 2.11 18.17 5.54
CA VAL A 391 1.05 17.94 4.56
C VAL A 391 0.59 19.29 4.02
N SER A 392 0.87 19.62 2.75
CA SER A 392 0.63 20.96 2.21
C SER A 392 -0.85 21.35 2.20
N PHE A 393 -1.74 20.41 1.96
CA PHE A 393 -3.19 20.66 1.96
C PHE A 393 -3.81 20.70 3.37
N TYR A 394 -3.07 20.28 4.42
CA TYR A 394 -3.49 20.36 5.81
C TYR A 394 -2.28 20.64 6.72
N PRO A 395 -1.74 21.91 6.71
CA PRO A 395 -0.48 22.23 7.37
C PRO A 395 -0.48 22.07 8.89
N GLU A 396 -1.66 22.06 9.52
CA GLU A 396 -1.85 21.86 10.97
C GLU A 396 -1.95 20.38 11.37
N PHE A 397 -1.80 19.43 10.42
CA PHE A 397 -1.83 18.01 10.71
C PHE A 397 -0.86 17.64 11.84
N GLY A 398 -1.37 16.90 12.82
CA GLY A 398 -0.60 16.42 13.94
C GLY A 398 -1.44 15.66 14.94
N TYR A 399 -0.87 15.32 16.09
CA TYR A 399 -1.55 14.55 17.13
C TYR A 399 -2.81 15.24 17.66
N ASP A 400 -2.76 16.57 17.83
CA ASP A 400 -3.88 17.37 18.34
C ASP A 400 -4.87 17.78 17.24
N ASN A 401 -4.44 17.74 15.97
CA ASN A 401 -5.25 18.05 14.79
C ASN A 401 -5.12 16.94 13.75
N PRO A 402 -5.62 15.73 14.04
CA PRO A 402 -5.54 14.61 13.11
C PRO A 402 -6.51 14.75 11.95
N ILE A 403 -6.28 13.96 10.90
CA ILE A 403 -7.30 13.56 9.95
C ILE A 403 -7.69 12.12 10.30
N LEU A 404 -8.94 11.89 10.61
CA LEU A 404 -9.46 10.60 11.03
C LEU A 404 -10.23 9.91 9.90
N LEU A 405 -10.29 8.60 9.93
CA LEU A 405 -11.27 7.87 9.12
C LEU A 405 -12.69 8.31 9.52
N GLY A 406 -13.52 8.57 8.52
CA GLY A 406 -14.87 9.06 8.75
C GLY A 406 -15.00 10.58 8.86
N ASP A 407 -13.90 11.33 8.90
CA ASP A 407 -13.96 12.79 8.80
C ASP A 407 -14.56 13.22 7.45
N LEU A 408 -15.27 14.35 7.46
CA LEU A 408 -15.80 14.98 6.25
C LEU A 408 -14.83 16.05 5.75
N VAL A 409 -14.42 15.94 4.50
CA VAL A 409 -13.50 16.90 3.90
C VAL A 409 -14.11 17.59 2.68
N SER A 410 -13.73 18.85 2.48
CA SER A 410 -14.01 19.58 1.25
C SER A 410 -12.72 20.12 0.68
N ALA A 411 -12.52 19.89 -0.61
CA ALA A 411 -11.29 20.23 -1.33
C ALA A 411 -11.62 20.82 -2.70
N THR A 412 -10.75 21.72 -3.18
CA THR A 412 -10.79 22.29 -4.53
C THR A 412 -9.40 22.32 -5.10
N GLY A 413 -9.21 21.84 -6.32
CA GLY A 413 -7.95 21.84 -7.03
C GLY A 413 -8.03 21.13 -8.37
N PRO A 414 -6.97 21.20 -9.21
CA PRO A 414 -6.92 20.45 -10.45
C PRO A 414 -7.03 18.94 -10.20
N LEU A 415 -7.75 18.26 -11.10
CA LEU A 415 -7.85 16.81 -11.11
C LEU A 415 -6.69 16.23 -11.92
N ASN A 416 -5.94 15.31 -11.35
CA ASN A 416 -4.80 14.68 -12.00
C ASN A 416 -4.94 13.15 -11.97
N PHE A 417 -4.54 12.48 -13.05
CA PHE A 417 -4.48 11.03 -13.09
C PHE A 417 -3.03 10.56 -12.89
N SER A 418 -2.81 9.65 -11.97
CA SER A 418 -1.50 9.00 -11.79
C SER A 418 -1.64 7.72 -10.96
N TYR A 419 -0.79 6.72 -11.24
CA TYR A 419 -0.84 5.41 -10.55
C TYR A 419 -2.24 4.80 -10.54
N ASP A 420 -2.92 4.85 -11.69
CA ASP A 420 -4.26 4.29 -11.95
C ASP A 420 -5.41 4.89 -11.09
N VAL A 421 -5.24 6.09 -10.52
CA VAL A 421 -6.27 6.78 -9.74
C VAL A 421 -6.31 8.28 -9.99
N TYR A 422 -7.49 8.88 -9.83
CA TYR A 422 -7.69 10.33 -9.92
C TYR A 422 -7.40 11.01 -8.58
N ARG A 423 -6.68 12.13 -8.63
CA ARG A 423 -6.24 12.93 -7.49
C ARG A 423 -6.65 14.38 -7.63
N ILE A 424 -7.20 14.94 -6.59
CA ILE A 424 -7.37 16.39 -6.46
C ILE A 424 -6.08 16.96 -5.88
N ASN A 425 -5.56 17.99 -6.51
CA ASN A 425 -4.34 18.70 -6.14
C ASN A 425 -4.67 20.08 -5.53
N PRO A 426 -4.99 20.19 -4.23
CA PRO A 426 -5.41 21.48 -3.65
C PRO A 426 -4.29 22.51 -3.66
N MET A 427 -4.66 23.75 -4.03
CA MET A 427 -3.77 24.89 -3.97
C MET A 427 -3.97 25.74 -2.71
N ALA A 428 -4.91 25.37 -1.87
CA ALA A 428 -5.20 25.95 -0.56
C ALA A 428 -5.52 24.83 0.45
N PRO A 429 -5.41 25.09 1.75
CA PRO A 429 -5.79 24.11 2.77
C PRO A 429 -7.24 23.64 2.57
N ILE A 430 -7.45 22.34 2.74
CA ILE A 430 -8.78 21.71 2.74
C ILE A 430 -9.54 22.06 4.02
N SER A 431 -10.85 21.93 4.00
CA SER A 431 -11.63 21.97 5.24
C SER A 431 -11.89 20.54 5.74
N VAL A 432 -11.71 20.34 7.04
CA VAL A 432 -11.98 19.08 7.72
C VAL A 432 -13.05 19.32 8.78
N THR A 433 -14.12 18.51 8.76
CA THR A 433 -15.15 18.47 9.79
C THR A 433 -15.13 17.08 10.41
N SER A 434 -14.71 17.00 11.66
CA SER A 434 -14.54 15.72 12.37
C SER A 434 -15.66 15.52 13.37
N PRO A 435 -16.23 14.30 13.50
CA PRO A 435 -17.03 13.92 14.66
C PRO A 435 -16.21 13.92 15.94
N GLY A 436 -14.87 13.87 15.81
CA GLY A 436 -13.93 13.90 16.91
C GLY A 436 -13.61 12.50 17.44
N ARG A 437 -12.63 12.47 18.30
CA ARG A 437 -12.20 11.29 19.05
C ARG A 437 -13.14 11.03 20.25
N THR A 438 -13.45 9.76 20.48
CA THR A 438 -14.14 9.38 21.72
C THR A 438 -13.15 9.36 22.89
N ALA A 439 -13.52 10.00 23.99
CA ALA A 439 -12.61 10.15 25.14
C ALA A 439 -12.50 8.88 26.00
N ALA A 440 -13.49 8.00 25.93
CA ALA A 440 -13.59 6.75 26.68
C ALA A 440 -14.57 5.81 25.97
N PRO A 441 -14.53 4.50 26.27
CA PRO A 441 -15.52 3.56 25.75
C PRO A 441 -16.96 3.98 26.11
N GLU A 442 -17.88 3.74 25.18
CA GLU A 442 -19.30 4.10 25.34
C GLU A 442 -20.18 2.92 25.81
N ALA A 443 -19.61 1.74 26.07
CA ALA A 443 -20.35 0.58 26.53
C ALA A 443 -21.14 0.90 27.82
N ALA A 444 -22.39 0.45 27.89
CA ALA A 444 -23.21 0.60 29.07
C ALA A 444 -22.59 -0.13 30.26
N LEU A 445 -22.64 0.47 31.44
CA LEU A 445 -22.01 -0.06 32.65
C LEU A 445 -22.69 -1.33 33.16
N GLY A 446 -21.88 -2.39 33.37
CA GLY A 446 -22.20 -3.60 34.14
C GLY A 446 -21.55 -3.57 35.52
N ASN A 447 -21.54 -4.72 36.19
CA ASN A 447 -20.79 -4.89 37.43
C ASN A 447 -19.43 -5.62 37.23
N LEU A 448 -19.12 -6.02 36.00
CA LEU A 448 -17.85 -6.58 35.52
C LEU A 448 -17.58 -6.05 34.14
N ALA A 449 -16.36 -5.57 33.92
CA ALA A 449 -15.86 -5.17 32.58
C ALA A 449 -14.66 -6.03 32.21
N VAL A 450 -14.66 -6.57 30.98
CA VAL A 450 -13.57 -7.37 30.42
C VAL A 450 -13.19 -6.79 29.06
N ALA A 451 -11.90 -6.56 28.85
CA ALA A 451 -11.42 -5.95 27.60
C ALA A 451 -10.37 -6.82 26.90
N SER A 452 -10.24 -6.62 25.60
CA SER A 452 -9.23 -7.16 24.71
C SER A 452 -8.44 -6.01 24.09
N PHE A 453 -7.10 -6.06 24.10
CA PHE A 453 -6.28 -5.01 23.52
C PHE A 453 -4.95 -5.55 22.97
N ASN A 454 -4.77 -5.50 21.65
CA ASN A 454 -3.49 -5.71 20.99
C ASN A 454 -2.65 -4.43 21.16
N VAL A 455 -1.46 -4.53 21.78
CA VAL A 455 -0.62 -3.37 22.14
C VAL A 455 0.53 -3.12 21.15
N LEU A 456 0.52 -3.77 20.00
CA LEU A 456 1.47 -3.57 18.90
C LEU A 456 2.94 -3.72 19.34
N ASN A 457 3.42 -4.97 19.42
CA ASN A 457 4.83 -5.28 19.70
C ASN A 457 5.42 -4.48 20.88
N TYR A 458 4.85 -4.64 22.06
CA TYR A 458 5.35 -3.98 23.27
C TYR A 458 6.58 -4.72 23.81
N PHE A 459 7.76 -4.19 23.48
CA PHE A 459 9.10 -4.69 23.87
C PHE A 459 9.79 -3.67 24.74
N ASN A 460 10.23 -4.08 25.93
CA ASN A 460 10.79 -3.16 26.93
C ASN A 460 12.33 -3.05 26.91
N GLY A 461 12.97 -3.61 25.86
CA GLY A 461 14.41 -3.55 25.64
C GLY A 461 15.21 -4.60 26.41
N VAL A 462 16.45 -4.77 26.02
CA VAL A 462 17.34 -5.75 26.62
C VAL A 462 18.20 -5.11 27.72
N LYS A 463 18.05 -5.57 28.96
CA LYS A 463 18.82 -5.08 30.10
C LYS A 463 20.27 -5.57 30.03
N LYS A 464 21.23 -4.62 30.07
CA LYS A 464 22.66 -4.89 30.09
C LYS A 464 23.20 -5.10 31.50
N ASP A 465 24.41 -5.67 31.58
CA ASP A 465 25.09 -5.92 32.85
C ASP A 465 25.34 -4.64 33.69
N ASP A 466 25.43 -3.48 33.07
CA ASP A 466 25.57 -2.18 33.73
C ASP A 466 24.25 -1.56 34.19
N GLY A 467 23.12 -2.27 33.93
CA GLY A 467 21.78 -1.83 34.27
C GLY A 467 21.11 -0.91 33.26
N SER A 468 21.78 -0.53 32.17
CA SER A 468 21.16 0.21 31.06
C SER A 468 20.26 -0.69 30.21
N ILE A 469 19.30 -0.10 29.49
CA ILE A 469 18.40 -0.82 28.59
C ILE A 469 18.84 -0.56 27.13
N ASP A 470 18.93 -1.60 26.35
CA ASP A 470 19.21 -1.53 24.90
C ASP A 470 17.95 -1.79 24.09
N TYR A 471 17.28 -0.74 23.68
CA TYR A 471 16.09 -0.85 22.82
C TYR A 471 16.43 -1.22 21.38
N SER A 472 17.67 -0.91 20.91
CA SER A 472 18.08 -1.26 19.55
C SER A 472 18.27 -2.77 19.34
N ALA A 473 18.31 -3.54 20.42
CA ALA A 473 18.35 -4.99 20.40
C ALA A 473 16.96 -5.64 20.28
N ASN A 474 15.88 -4.87 20.38
CA ASN A 474 14.53 -5.39 20.20
C ASN A 474 14.36 -5.97 18.78
N PRO A 475 13.83 -7.17 18.64
CA PRO A 475 13.57 -7.75 17.32
C PRO A 475 12.36 -7.11 16.61
N ARG A 476 11.50 -6.42 17.37
CA ARG A 476 10.26 -5.75 16.95
C ARG A 476 9.97 -4.54 17.84
N GLY A 477 9.02 -3.70 17.41
CA GLY A 477 8.55 -2.55 18.19
C GLY A 477 9.56 -1.42 18.30
N ALA A 478 9.53 -0.70 19.41
CA ALA A 478 10.36 0.45 19.66
C ALA A 478 11.86 0.11 19.65
N THR A 479 12.63 0.90 18.92
CA THR A 479 14.08 0.74 18.74
C THR A 479 14.91 1.79 19.49
N THR A 480 14.25 2.76 20.11
CA THR A 480 14.83 3.81 20.93
C THR A 480 14.05 4.00 22.22
N GLU A 481 14.68 4.59 23.24
CA GLU A 481 14.03 4.90 24.50
C GLU A 481 12.84 5.85 24.32
N ASP A 482 12.98 6.87 23.48
CA ASP A 482 11.91 7.85 23.21
C ASP A 482 10.68 7.18 22.55
N GLU A 483 10.88 6.28 21.58
CA GLU A 483 9.81 5.50 20.96
C GLU A 483 9.10 4.62 22.00
N PHE A 484 9.86 3.90 22.82
CA PHE A 484 9.32 3.05 23.86
C PHE A 484 8.50 3.84 24.89
N LEU A 485 9.05 4.93 25.41
CA LEU A 485 8.37 5.77 26.39
C LEU A 485 7.07 6.37 25.84
N LEU A 486 7.07 6.77 24.59
CA LEU A 486 5.86 7.28 23.91
C LEU A 486 4.82 6.17 23.73
N GLN A 487 5.20 4.99 23.25
CA GLN A 487 4.31 3.84 23.12
C GLN A 487 3.73 3.46 24.48
N GLN A 488 4.57 3.28 25.49
CA GLN A 488 4.15 2.95 26.85
C GLN A 488 3.18 3.98 27.42
N ALA A 489 3.48 5.28 27.28
CA ALA A 489 2.62 6.33 27.80
C ALA A 489 1.23 6.30 27.18
N ARG A 490 1.12 6.07 25.87
CA ARG A 490 -0.15 5.97 25.15
C ARG A 490 -0.94 4.72 25.57
N ILE A 491 -0.30 3.55 25.61
CA ILE A 491 -0.93 2.30 26.07
C ILE A 491 -1.44 2.43 27.51
N VAL A 492 -0.63 2.99 28.40
CA VAL A 492 -1.00 3.22 29.80
C VAL A 492 -2.22 4.14 29.91
N LYS A 493 -2.28 5.21 29.08
CA LYS A 493 -3.48 6.08 29.04
C LYS A 493 -4.71 5.35 28.53
N ALA A 494 -4.58 4.51 27.49
CA ALA A 494 -5.66 3.69 26.98
C ALA A 494 -6.16 2.70 28.06
N LEU A 495 -5.27 1.94 28.68
CA LEU A 495 -5.61 0.98 29.75
C LEU A 495 -6.27 1.65 30.96
N LYS A 496 -5.76 2.81 31.38
CA LYS A 496 -6.37 3.59 32.46
C LYS A 496 -7.79 4.05 32.11
N THR A 497 -8.01 4.44 30.87
CA THR A 497 -9.31 4.93 30.40
C THR A 497 -10.31 3.78 30.19
N LEU A 498 -9.84 2.61 29.71
CA LEU A 498 -10.66 1.39 29.63
C LEU A 498 -11.23 1.00 30.99
N ASP A 499 -10.48 1.18 32.07
CA ASP A 499 -10.88 0.92 33.47
C ASP A 499 -11.49 -0.48 33.69
N ALA A 500 -11.13 -1.47 32.87
CA ALA A 500 -11.70 -2.82 32.87
C ALA A 500 -11.16 -3.66 34.05
N ASP A 501 -11.98 -4.60 34.56
CA ASP A 501 -11.63 -5.50 35.64
C ASP A 501 -10.64 -6.58 35.22
N VAL A 502 -10.71 -7.01 33.98
CA VAL A 502 -9.77 -7.95 33.32
C VAL A 502 -9.46 -7.43 31.94
N VAL A 503 -8.18 -7.42 31.57
CA VAL A 503 -7.75 -7.05 30.21
C VAL A 503 -6.86 -8.15 29.63
N GLY A 504 -7.27 -8.67 28.49
CA GLY A 504 -6.45 -9.53 27.63
C GLY A 504 -5.55 -8.68 26.75
N LEU A 505 -4.25 -8.94 26.78
CA LEU A 505 -3.24 -8.22 26.01
C LEU A 505 -2.63 -9.15 24.96
N MET A 506 -2.39 -8.64 23.76
CA MET A 506 -1.66 -9.33 22.69
C MET A 506 -0.43 -8.51 22.29
N GLU A 507 0.52 -9.16 21.67
CA GLU A 507 1.80 -8.59 21.21
C GLU A 507 2.72 -8.05 22.30
N LEU A 508 2.63 -8.63 23.49
CA LEU A 508 3.65 -8.44 24.53
C LEU A 508 4.92 -9.20 24.17
N GLU A 509 6.09 -8.67 24.51
CA GLU A 509 7.34 -9.45 24.45
C GLU A 509 7.21 -10.73 25.25
N ASN A 510 7.65 -11.85 24.68
CA ASN A 510 7.64 -13.15 25.35
C ASN A 510 8.94 -13.35 26.13
N ASP A 511 9.12 -12.58 27.18
CA ASP A 511 10.30 -12.60 28.07
C ASP A 511 10.01 -13.21 29.44
N GLY A 512 8.77 -13.68 29.69
CA GLY A 512 8.32 -14.35 30.91
C GLY A 512 7.54 -13.43 31.85
N PHE A 513 7.62 -13.72 33.16
CA PHE A 513 6.79 -13.07 34.20
C PHE A 513 7.63 -12.53 35.37
N GLY A 514 8.94 -12.33 35.16
CA GLY A 514 9.84 -11.78 36.17
C GLY A 514 9.75 -10.25 36.28
N ASP A 515 10.52 -9.70 37.25
CA ASP A 515 10.54 -8.27 37.55
C ASP A 515 10.95 -7.38 36.33
N ASP A 516 11.76 -7.91 35.43
CA ASP A 516 12.22 -7.21 34.23
C ASP A 516 11.35 -7.51 32.99
N SER A 517 10.25 -8.28 33.14
CA SER A 517 9.40 -8.66 31.99
C SER A 517 8.56 -7.49 31.46
N ALA A 518 8.22 -7.57 30.17
CA ALA A 518 7.39 -6.57 29.51
C ALA A 518 6.03 -6.39 30.19
N ILE A 519 5.36 -7.49 30.58
CA ILE A 519 4.08 -7.42 31.27
C ILE A 519 4.22 -6.74 32.66
N ASN A 520 5.28 -7.04 33.41
CA ASN A 520 5.53 -6.37 34.69
C ASN A 520 5.86 -4.88 34.50
N THR A 521 6.64 -4.55 33.50
CA THR A 521 6.98 -3.16 33.15
C THR A 521 5.72 -2.37 32.83
N LEU A 522 4.80 -2.93 32.02
CA LEU A 522 3.55 -2.28 31.66
C LEU A 522 2.60 -2.10 32.87
N VAL A 523 2.44 -3.16 33.69
CA VAL A 523 1.59 -3.08 34.91
C VAL A 523 2.15 -2.08 35.91
N THR A 524 3.46 -2.05 36.08
CA THR A 524 4.11 -1.07 36.96
C THR A 524 3.87 0.36 36.45
N ALA A 525 4.02 0.61 35.17
CA ALA A 525 3.75 1.92 34.58
C ALA A 525 2.26 2.31 34.72
N LEU A 526 1.34 1.37 34.51
CA LEU A 526 -0.10 1.60 34.69
C LEU A 526 -0.46 1.95 36.12
N ASN A 527 0.05 1.19 37.09
CA ASN A 527 -0.18 1.44 38.52
C ASN A 527 0.39 2.80 38.96
N ASN A 528 1.57 3.17 38.46
CA ASN A 528 2.16 4.49 38.71
C ASN A 528 1.27 5.63 38.16
N GLU A 529 0.69 5.45 36.99
CA GLU A 529 -0.21 6.45 36.34
C GLU A 529 -1.57 6.52 37.10
N ILE A 530 -2.05 5.40 37.66
CA ILE A 530 -3.27 5.39 38.49
C ILE A 530 -2.99 5.99 39.87
N GLY A 531 -1.81 5.77 40.40
CA GLY A 531 -1.38 6.23 41.72
C GLY A 531 -1.61 5.21 42.85
N GLU A 532 -1.92 3.95 42.53
CA GLU A 532 -2.11 2.82 43.42
C GLU A 532 -1.85 1.50 42.74
N ASP A 533 -1.59 0.42 43.46
CA ASP A 533 -1.41 -0.94 42.94
C ASP A 533 -2.77 -1.57 42.51
N ALA A 534 -3.42 -0.96 41.54
CA ALA A 534 -4.75 -1.35 41.08
C ALA A 534 -4.73 -2.65 40.26
N TYR A 535 -3.72 -2.84 39.43
CA TYR A 535 -3.61 -3.98 38.53
C TYR A 535 -2.46 -4.91 38.93
N THR A 536 -2.66 -6.18 38.62
CA THR A 536 -1.62 -7.21 38.61
C THR A 536 -1.83 -8.11 37.40
N TYR A 537 -0.93 -9.07 37.15
CA TYR A 537 -1.02 -9.95 35.99
C TYR A 537 -1.14 -11.42 36.38
N VAL A 538 -1.62 -12.21 35.42
CA VAL A 538 -1.66 -13.67 35.50
C VAL A 538 -0.33 -14.22 34.99
N SER A 539 0.32 -15.09 35.77
CA SER A 539 1.50 -15.85 35.33
C SER A 539 1.16 -17.32 35.07
N THR A 540 1.96 -17.99 34.28
CA THR A 540 1.92 -19.44 34.17
C THR A 540 2.28 -20.07 35.54
N LYS A 541 1.86 -21.31 35.78
CA LYS A 541 2.03 -21.98 37.05
C LYS A 541 3.49 -22.04 37.56
N ASP A 542 4.43 -22.18 36.67
CA ASP A 542 5.86 -22.28 36.95
C ASP A 542 6.67 -21.05 36.52
N GLY A 543 5.98 -19.98 36.05
CA GLY A 543 6.59 -18.76 35.55
C GLY A 543 7.27 -18.91 34.20
N SER A 544 7.08 -20.03 33.50
CA SER A 544 7.68 -20.28 32.19
C SER A 544 7.01 -19.45 31.09
N LYS A 545 7.78 -19.15 30.03
CA LYS A 545 7.29 -18.48 28.81
C LYS A 545 6.29 -19.37 28.08
N PRO A 546 5.12 -18.85 27.67
CA PRO A 546 4.20 -19.61 26.80
C PRO A 546 4.72 -19.64 25.35
N GLY A 547 5.02 -20.84 24.85
CA GLY A 547 5.48 -21.00 23.48
C GLY A 547 6.88 -20.45 23.18
N THR A 548 7.21 -20.31 21.90
CA THR A 548 8.54 -19.95 21.41
C THR A 548 8.57 -18.68 20.54
N ASP A 549 7.42 -18.09 20.23
CA ASP A 549 7.34 -16.84 19.47
C ASP A 549 7.95 -15.68 20.28
N GLN A 550 8.44 -14.65 19.61
CA GLN A 550 8.98 -13.44 20.24
C GLN A 550 7.91 -12.63 20.98
N ILE A 551 6.64 -12.79 20.59
CA ILE A 551 5.50 -12.15 21.23
C ILE A 551 4.56 -13.19 21.82
N THR A 552 3.82 -12.77 22.85
CA THR A 552 2.89 -13.62 23.59
C THR A 552 1.60 -12.87 23.90
N VAL A 553 0.65 -13.60 24.52
CA VAL A 553 -0.55 -13.02 25.12
C VAL A 553 -0.38 -12.91 26.64
N GLY A 554 -1.08 -11.96 27.25
CA GLY A 554 -1.07 -11.77 28.70
C GLY A 554 -2.45 -11.40 29.23
N LEU A 555 -2.65 -11.58 30.53
CA LEU A 555 -3.85 -11.14 31.25
C LEU A 555 -3.47 -10.27 32.43
N ILE A 556 -4.01 -9.06 32.48
CA ILE A 556 -3.93 -8.21 33.67
C ILE A 556 -5.32 -8.07 34.29
N TYR A 557 -5.38 -7.86 35.59
CA TYR A 557 -6.65 -7.79 36.30
C TYR A 557 -6.61 -6.90 37.54
N ARG A 558 -7.79 -6.36 37.91
CA ARG A 558 -7.98 -5.62 39.17
C ARG A 558 -8.16 -6.57 40.32
N ALA A 559 -7.12 -6.70 41.17
CA ALA A 559 -7.18 -7.57 42.35
C ALA A 559 -8.25 -7.14 43.35
N ALA A 560 -8.74 -5.91 43.31
CA ALA A 560 -9.85 -5.46 44.13
C ALA A 560 -11.20 -6.12 43.77
N ASN A 561 -11.43 -6.38 42.45
CA ASN A 561 -12.73 -6.77 41.90
C ASN A 561 -12.83 -8.27 41.61
N VAL A 562 -11.73 -8.87 41.12
CA VAL A 562 -11.69 -10.29 40.77
C VAL A 562 -10.55 -11.03 41.48
N THR A 563 -10.68 -12.35 41.56
CA THR A 563 -9.63 -13.23 42.12
C THR A 563 -9.45 -14.42 41.18
N PRO A 564 -8.21 -14.75 40.76
CA PRO A 564 -7.93 -15.97 40.03
C PRO A 564 -8.46 -17.21 40.72
N LYS A 565 -9.06 -18.11 39.96
CA LYS A 565 -9.61 -19.39 40.46
C LYS A 565 -8.85 -20.57 39.84
N GLY A 566 -7.93 -21.13 40.58
CA GLY A 566 -6.98 -22.13 40.08
C GLY A 566 -5.81 -21.49 39.30
N ASP A 567 -4.92 -22.36 38.84
CA ASP A 567 -3.75 -21.96 38.03
C ASP A 567 -4.19 -21.56 36.61
N ALA A 568 -3.45 -20.67 35.99
CA ALA A 568 -3.60 -20.38 34.57
C ALA A 568 -3.25 -21.62 33.71
N ILE A 569 -3.97 -21.79 32.61
CA ILE A 569 -3.82 -22.93 31.71
C ILE A 569 -3.30 -22.40 30.37
N VAL A 570 -2.18 -22.95 29.92
CA VAL A 570 -1.64 -22.73 28.59
C VAL A 570 -2.24 -23.76 27.64
N VAL A 571 -2.85 -23.31 26.56
CA VAL A 571 -3.37 -24.18 25.49
C VAL A 571 -2.43 -24.03 24.30
N ASP A 572 -1.63 -25.10 24.08
CA ASP A 572 -0.73 -25.13 22.91
C ASP A 572 -1.54 -25.15 21.62
N MET A 573 -1.11 -24.35 20.66
CA MET A 573 -1.75 -24.23 19.35
C MET A 573 -1.01 -25.06 18.28
N PRO A 574 -1.70 -25.51 17.23
CA PRO A 574 -1.07 -26.29 16.19
C PRO A 574 -0.04 -25.46 15.41
N GLU A 575 1.08 -26.09 15.08
CA GLU A 575 2.11 -25.56 14.21
C GLU A 575 2.06 -26.28 12.86
N GLN A 576 2.28 -25.59 11.78
CA GLN A 576 2.36 -26.18 10.44
C GLN A 576 3.81 -26.20 9.97
N THR A 577 4.29 -27.38 9.51
CA THR A 577 5.66 -27.54 9.02
C THR A 577 5.68 -27.94 7.56
N LEU A 578 6.35 -27.12 6.73
CA LEU A 578 6.56 -27.33 5.30
C LEU A 578 8.05 -27.38 4.98
N GLY A 579 8.56 -28.55 4.70
CA GLY A 579 9.99 -28.75 4.48
C GLY A 579 10.81 -28.43 5.72
N ALA A 580 11.62 -27.38 5.67
CA ALA A 580 12.43 -26.90 6.79
C ALA A 580 11.78 -25.71 7.55
N GLU A 581 10.67 -25.18 7.04
CA GLU A 581 10.01 -23.99 7.59
C GLU A 581 8.84 -24.41 8.50
N THR A 582 8.66 -23.72 9.62
CA THR A 582 7.56 -23.92 10.55
C THR A 582 6.81 -22.63 10.76
N ALA A 583 5.50 -22.66 10.53
CA ALA A 583 4.58 -21.62 10.96
C ALA A 583 4.09 -21.94 12.37
N ALA A 584 4.75 -21.35 13.36
CA ALA A 584 4.33 -21.43 14.75
C ALA A 584 3.08 -20.56 14.99
N MET A 585 2.26 -20.99 15.96
CA MET A 585 1.13 -20.26 16.50
C MET A 585 1.39 -20.02 18.00
N ARG A 586 1.03 -18.84 18.48
CA ARG A 586 1.15 -18.50 19.90
C ARG A 586 0.15 -19.29 20.72
N PRO A 587 0.54 -19.89 21.86
CA PRO A 587 -0.39 -20.54 22.77
C PRO A 587 -1.42 -19.56 23.32
N SER A 588 -2.63 -20.04 23.58
CA SER A 588 -3.63 -19.29 24.33
C SER A 588 -3.42 -19.41 25.82
N LEU A 589 -3.75 -18.36 26.57
CA LEU A 589 -3.72 -18.36 28.02
C LEU A 589 -5.16 -18.30 28.54
N VAL A 590 -5.55 -19.29 29.38
CA VAL A 590 -6.89 -19.40 29.93
C VAL A 590 -6.83 -19.25 31.43
N GLN A 591 -7.60 -18.30 31.98
CA GLN A 591 -7.72 -18.10 33.44
C GLN A 591 -9.18 -18.02 33.85
N ALA A 592 -9.55 -18.83 34.83
CA ALA A 592 -10.80 -18.65 35.52
C ALA A 592 -10.68 -17.61 36.64
N PHE A 593 -11.72 -16.85 36.87
CA PHE A 593 -11.82 -15.83 37.93
C PHE A 593 -13.08 -16.01 38.76
N THR A 594 -13.06 -15.48 39.95
CA THR A 594 -14.24 -15.25 40.79
C THR A 594 -14.43 -13.76 40.97
N HIS A 595 -15.59 -13.23 40.57
CA HIS A 595 -15.98 -11.85 40.82
C HIS A 595 -16.34 -11.68 42.29
N LYS A 596 -15.58 -10.86 43.01
CA LYS A 596 -15.64 -10.74 44.49
C LYS A 596 -16.97 -10.28 45.02
N LYS A 597 -17.61 -9.36 44.31
CA LYS A 597 -18.90 -8.76 44.76
C LYS A 597 -20.07 -9.74 44.66
N THR A 598 -20.09 -10.60 43.64
CA THR A 598 -21.22 -11.50 43.37
C THR A 598 -20.95 -12.97 43.75
N GLY A 599 -19.67 -13.34 43.90
CA GLY A 599 -19.24 -14.71 44.10
C GLY A 599 -19.34 -15.59 42.83
N GLN A 600 -19.76 -15.03 41.70
CA GLN A 600 -19.86 -15.74 40.44
C GLN A 600 -18.47 -15.99 39.82
N SER A 601 -18.34 -17.12 39.14
CA SER A 601 -17.11 -17.48 38.42
C SER A 601 -17.31 -17.38 36.93
N PHE A 602 -16.27 -16.93 36.24
CA PHE A 602 -16.15 -16.87 34.77
C PHE A 602 -14.75 -17.26 34.35
N ALA A 603 -14.55 -17.55 33.06
CA ALA A 603 -13.23 -17.81 32.51
C ALA A 603 -12.98 -16.90 31.30
N VAL A 604 -11.73 -16.51 31.13
CA VAL A 604 -11.24 -15.73 30.01
C VAL A 604 -10.17 -16.54 29.32
N SER A 605 -10.30 -16.71 28.02
CA SER A 605 -9.27 -17.21 27.10
C SER A 605 -8.78 -16.06 26.27
N ILE A 606 -7.49 -15.71 26.38
CA ILE A 606 -6.85 -14.70 25.54
C ILE A 606 -6.06 -15.38 24.43
N ASN A 607 -6.22 -14.89 23.20
CA ASN A 607 -5.75 -15.55 21.99
C ASN A 607 -5.09 -14.53 21.05
N HIS A 608 -4.09 -15.01 20.31
CA HIS A 608 -3.52 -14.26 19.17
C HIS A 608 -3.18 -15.26 18.07
N PHE A 609 -4.06 -15.41 17.08
CA PHE A 609 -3.89 -16.38 16.01
C PHE A 609 -2.86 -15.94 14.98
N LYS A 610 -2.54 -16.81 14.02
CA LYS A 610 -1.56 -16.55 12.98
C LYS A 610 -2.00 -15.40 12.08
N SER A 611 -1.12 -14.40 11.92
CA SER A 611 -1.41 -13.24 11.08
C SER A 611 -1.64 -13.63 9.61
N LYS A 612 -2.39 -12.78 8.89
CA LYS A 612 -2.68 -12.91 7.45
C LYS A 612 -1.49 -12.62 6.55
N ARG A 613 -0.33 -12.25 7.12
CA ARG A 613 0.88 -11.93 6.38
C ARG A 613 1.39 -13.13 5.60
N SER A 614 1.96 -12.89 4.41
CA SER A 614 2.61 -13.94 3.61
C SER A 614 3.64 -14.70 4.42
N SER A 615 3.58 -16.03 4.37
CA SER A 615 4.51 -16.93 5.05
C SER A 615 4.78 -18.14 4.15
N SER A 616 6.05 -18.42 3.88
CA SER A 616 6.47 -19.65 3.20
C SER A 616 6.21 -20.92 4.01
N ALA A 617 5.91 -20.75 5.30
CA ALA A 617 5.68 -21.85 6.23
C ALA A 617 4.20 -22.26 6.33
N CYS A 618 3.26 -21.50 5.76
CA CYS A 618 1.87 -21.93 5.64
C CYS A 618 1.67 -22.67 4.32
N ASP A 619 0.91 -23.77 4.36
CA ASP A 619 0.57 -24.53 3.14
C ASP A 619 -0.41 -23.72 2.27
N ASN A 620 0.16 -22.95 1.36
CA ASN A 620 -0.60 -22.32 0.28
C ASN A 620 -0.47 -23.13 -1.04
N SER A 621 0.03 -24.37 -0.99
CA SER A 621 0.35 -25.16 -2.18
C SER A 621 -0.88 -25.57 -3.00
N ALA A 622 -2.07 -25.53 -2.41
CA ALA A 622 -3.36 -25.65 -3.07
C ALA A 622 -4.46 -24.96 -2.25
N PRO A 623 -4.32 -23.65 -1.94
CA PRO A 623 -5.43 -22.95 -1.29
C PRO A 623 -6.62 -23.00 -2.24
N THR A 624 -7.81 -23.25 -1.71
CA THR A 624 -9.03 -23.00 -2.48
C THR A 624 -9.13 -21.49 -2.75
N ASP A 625 -9.87 -21.08 -3.77
CA ASP A 625 -10.12 -19.66 -4.01
C ASP A 625 -10.73 -19.00 -2.77
N ILE A 626 -11.53 -19.74 -2.03
CA ILE A 626 -12.15 -19.29 -0.77
C ILE A 626 -11.11 -19.04 0.34
N ASP A 627 -10.10 -19.91 0.48
CA ASP A 627 -9.01 -19.69 1.46
C ASP A 627 -8.19 -18.44 1.14
N GLN A 628 -7.97 -18.17 -0.17
CA GLN A 628 -7.25 -16.98 -0.61
C GLN A 628 -7.98 -15.67 -0.26
N MET A 629 -9.32 -15.68 -0.35
CA MET A 629 -10.16 -14.52 0.03
C MET A 629 -10.01 -14.17 1.52
N GLN A 630 -9.65 -15.16 2.36
CA GLN A 630 -9.48 -15.01 3.82
C GLN A 630 -8.02 -14.70 4.23
N GLY A 631 -7.13 -14.51 3.26
CA GLY A 631 -5.71 -14.22 3.46
C GLY A 631 -4.86 -15.44 3.82
N ASN A 632 -3.54 -15.24 3.86
CA ASN A 632 -2.59 -16.32 4.09
C ASN A 632 -2.85 -17.05 5.41
N CYS A 633 -2.51 -18.35 5.45
CA CYS A 633 -2.58 -19.20 6.65
C CYS A 633 -4.01 -19.45 7.19
N ASN A 634 -5.07 -19.23 6.40
CA ASN A 634 -6.44 -19.48 6.87
C ASN A 634 -6.66 -20.90 7.41
N PRO A 635 -6.26 -21.99 6.74
CA PRO A 635 -6.42 -23.34 7.29
C PRO A 635 -5.71 -23.57 8.63
N LEU A 636 -4.58 -22.90 8.87
CA LEU A 636 -3.86 -22.98 10.15
C LEU A 636 -4.64 -22.26 11.27
N ARG A 637 -5.26 -21.10 10.97
CA ARG A 637 -6.17 -20.43 11.92
C ARG A 637 -7.42 -21.26 12.21
N VAL A 638 -7.96 -21.97 11.21
CA VAL A 638 -9.03 -22.95 11.40
C VAL A 638 -8.58 -24.06 12.36
N SER A 639 -7.36 -24.61 12.17
CA SER A 639 -6.80 -25.60 13.09
C SER A 639 -6.72 -25.08 14.52
N ALA A 640 -6.33 -23.81 14.71
CA ALA A 640 -6.30 -23.17 16.02
C ALA A 640 -7.70 -23.02 16.63
N ALA A 641 -8.69 -22.62 15.84
CA ALA A 641 -10.09 -22.51 16.29
C ALA A 641 -10.65 -23.87 16.77
N VAL A 642 -10.37 -24.92 16.02
CA VAL A 642 -10.74 -26.31 16.41
C VAL A 642 -10.04 -26.70 17.72
N THR A 643 -8.72 -26.51 17.82
CA THR A 643 -7.94 -26.83 19.01
C THR A 643 -8.43 -26.08 20.24
N LEU A 644 -8.68 -24.77 20.08
CA LEU A 644 -9.20 -23.93 21.15
C LEU A 644 -10.59 -24.40 21.62
N GLY A 645 -11.51 -24.62 20.68
CA GLY A 645 -12.86 -25.06 20.97
C GLY A 645 -12.90 -26.41 21.72
N GLU A 646 -12.06 -27.37 21.32
CA GLU A 646 -11.93 -28.69 22.00
C GLU A 646 -11.29 -28.57 23.38
N ALA A 647 -10.26 -27.73 23.52
CA ALA A 647 -9.62 -27.50 24.80
C ALA A 647 -10.61 -26.88 25.81
N LEU A 648 -11.29 -25.79 25.43
CA LEU A 648 -12.23 -25.11 26.32
C LEU A 648 -13.40 -26.01 26.76
N ALA A 649 -13.83 -26.91 25.90
CA ALA A 649 -14.90 -27.88 26.21
C ALA A 649 -14.46 -28.93 27.25
N THR A 650 -13.17 -29.19 27.44
CA THR A 650 -12.63 -30.27 28.26
C THR A 650 -11.92 -29.81 29.56
N LEU A 651 -11.57 -28.53 29.67
CA LEU A 651 -10.77 -27.98 30.80
C LEU A 651 -11.54 -27.85 32.09
N GLY A 652 -12.85 -28.14 32.14
CA GLY A 652 -13.64 -28.05 33.37
C GLY A 652 -13.82 -26.60 33.89
N LEU A 653 -13.90 -25.66 32.99
CA LEU A 653 -14.05 -24.21 33.23
C LEU A 653 -15.46 -23.89 33.79
N PRO A 654 -15.66 -22.71 34.40
CA PRO A 654 -16.98 -22.17 34.66
C PRO A 654 -17.84 -22.12 33.37
N GLU A 655 -19.17 -22.15 33.52
CA GLU A 655 -20.09 -22.10 32.35
C GLU A 655 -19.99 -20.78 31.57
N ARG A 656 -19.59 -19.69 32.22
CA ARG A 656 -19.35 -18.38 31.65
C ARG A 656 -17.93 -18.31 31.08
N ILE A 657 -17.79 -18.44 29.78
CA ILE A 657 -16.50 -18.39 29.09
C ILE A 657 -16.54 -17.22 28.12
N LEU A 658 -15.51 -16.41 28.15
CA LEU A 658 -15.21 -15.38 27.13
C LEU A 658 -13.92 -15.79 26.40
N ILE A 659 -13.97 -15.78 25.05
CA ILE A 659 -12.82 -15.90 24.19
C ILE A 659 -12.52 -14.50 23.67
N LEU A 660 -11.32 -14.01 23.96
CA LEU A 660 -10.88 -12.66 23.60
C LEU A 660 -9.68 -12.74 22.66
N GLY A 661 -9.46 -11.74 21.88
CA GLY A 661 -8.16 -11.49 21.26
C GLY A 661 -8.22 -11.19 19.77
N ASP A 662 -7.05 -10.92 19.25
CA ASP A 662 -6.79 -10.84 17.82
C ASP A 662 -6.77 -12.24 17.21
N LEU A 663 -7.91 -12.66 16.68
CA LEU A 663 -8.03 -13.97 16.02
C LEU A 663 -7.51 -13.95 14.57
N ASN A 664 -7.00 -12.80 14.11
CA ASN A 664 -6.53 -12.60 12.74
C ASN A 664 -7.50 -13.15 11.68
N ALA A 665 -8.78 -13.09 11.98
CA ALA A 665 -9.88 -13.54 11.15
C ALA A 665 -11.01 -12.53 11.29
N TYR A 666 -11.53 -12.05 10.17
CA TYR A 666 -12.68 -11.16 10.17
C TYR A 666 -13.97 -11.92 10.50
N SER A 667 -15.03 -11.19 10.83
CA SER A 667 -16.26 -11.71 11.44
C SER A 667 -16.94 -12.86 10.68
N LYS A 668 -16.78 -12.94 9.35
CA LYS A 668 -17.38 -14.00 8.51
C LYS A 668 -16.37 -15.01 7.98
N GLU A 669 -15.14 -14.99 8.50
CA GLU A 669 -14.11 -15.95 8.11
C GLU A 669 -14.23 -17.28 8.88
N ASP A 670 -13.65 -18.32 8.28
CA ASP A 670 -13.74 -19.69 8.76
C ASP A 670 -13.40 -19.90 10.24
N PRO A 671 -12.31 -19.32 10.80
CA PRO A 671 -11.99 -19.51 12.21
C PRO A 671 -13.09 -19.03 13.15
N ILE A 672 -13.75 -17.92 12.82
CA ILE A 672 -14.88 -17.37 13.61
C ILE A 672 -16.09 -18.26 13.44
N SER A 673 -16.46 -18.63 12.20
CA SER A 673 -17.57 -19.54 11.94
C SER A 673 -17.42 -20.88 12.68
N VAL A 674 -16.23 -21.46 12.71
CA VAL A 674 -15.93 -22.70 13.44
C VAL A 674 -16.20 -22.56 14.95
N LEU A 675 -15.82 -21.44 15.53
CA LEU A 675 -16.08 -21.19 16.97
C LEU A 675 -17.58 -20.91 17.25
N THR A 676 -18.29 -20.33 16.29
CA THR A 676 -19.66 -19.82 16.48
C THR A 676 -20.74 -20.70 15.93
N ASP A 677 -21.00 -20.68 14.63
CA ASP A 677 -22.24 -21.13 14.00
C ASP A 677 -22.05 -22.03 12.78
N TYR A 678 -20.81 -22.42 12.44
CA TYR A 678 -20.54 -23.28 11.27
C TYR A 678 -21.46 -24.50 11.21
N ASN A 679 -22.14 -24.62 10.08
CA ASN A 679 -22.96 -25.79 9.77
C ASN A 679 -22.59 -26.27 8.36
N PRO A 680 -21.91 -27.42 8.22
CA PRO A 680 -21.45 -27.90 6.92
C PRO A 680 -22.56 -28.15 5.89
N ALA A 681 -23.82 -28.29 6.34
CA ALA A 681 -24.97 -28.48 5.45
C ALA A 681 -25.48 -27.18 4.83
N THR A 682 -25.17 -26.01 5.40
CA THR A 682 -25.75 -24.72 4.99
C THR A 682 -24.71 -23.64 4.72
N HIS A 683 -23.45 -23.86 5.05
CA HIS A 683 -22.37 -22.84 4.95
C HIS A 683 -21.98 -22.49 3.48
N GLY A 684 -22.34 -23.37 2.53
CA GLY A 684 -22.05 -23.14 1.11
C GLY A 684 -20.76 -23.79 0.62
N TYR A 685 -19.77 -23.99 1.51
CA TYR A 685 -18.53 -24.73 1.24
C TYR A 685 -18.04 -25.46 2.50
N THR A 686 -17.04 -26.35 2.32
CA THR A 686 -16.48 -27.15 3.41
C THR A 686 -15.23 -26.49 3.97
N ILE A 687 -15.24 -26.16 5.27
CA ILE A 687 -14.08 -25.65 6.00
C ILE A 687 -13.14 -26.82 6.35
N LYS A 688 -11.83 -26.62 6.21
CA LYS A 688 -10.78 -27.62 6.51
C LYS A 688 -9.68 -27.06 7.39
N THR A 689 -9.14 -27.92 8.24
CA THR A 689 -7.91 -27.66 8.98
C THR A 689 -6.68 -27.69 8.06
N ALA A 690 -5.55 -27.15 8.53
CA ALA A 690 -4.28 -27.24 7.81
C ALA A 690 -3.75 -28.68 7.77
N ALA A 691 -3.14 -29.05 6.66
CA ALA A 691 -2.29 -30.24 6.60
C ALA A 691 -0.91 -29.98 7.24
N ASN A 692 -0.14 -31.04 7.46
CA ASN A 692 1.23 -30.97 8.00
C ASN A 692 1.34 -30.30 9.37
N THR A 693 0.28 -30.46 10.18
CA THR A 693 0.27 -30.12 11.61
C THR A 693 0.43 -31.38 12.47
N GLY A 694 0.59 -31.21 13.78
CA GLY A 694 0.55 -32.31 14.73
C GLY A 694 -0.86 -32.93 14.92
N MET A 695 -1.88 -32.32 14.31
CA MET A 695 -3.27 -32.79 14.37
C MET A 695 -3.50 -33.92 13.34
N ASP A 696 -4.40 -34.83 13.64
CA ASP A 696 -4.95 -35.85 12.71
C ASP A 696 -3.89 -36.58 11.88
N ALA A 697 -2.75 -36.88 12.50
CA ALA A 697 -1.59 -37.51 11.86
C ALA A 697 -1.06 -36.70 10.65
N GLY A 698 -1.25 -35.37 10.67
CA GLY A 698 -0.76 -34.46 9.64
C GLY A 698 -1.67 -34.30 8.44
N ALA A 699 -2.88 -34.87 8.44
CA ALA A 699 -3.85 -34.69 7.36
C ALA A 699 -4.72 -33.45 7.59
N ALA A 700 -5.09 -32.75 6.51
CA ALA A 700 -6.18 -31.77 6.55
C ALA A 700 -7.51 -32.49 6.77
N VAL A 701 -8.31 -32.03 7.71
CA VAL A 701 -9.59 -32.65 8.09
C VAL A 701 -10.74 -31.66 7.88
N GLU A 702 -11.85 -32.18 7.38
CA GLU A 702 -13.08 -31.41 7.24
C GLU A 702 -13.68 -31.12 8.62
N VAL A 703 -13.94 -29.87 8.90
CA VAL A 703 -14.63 -29.45 10.13
C VAL A 703 -16.08 -29.93 10.06
N SER A 704 -16.52 -30.65 11.06
CA SER A 704 -17.85 -31.26 11.07
C SER A 704 -18.87 -30.58 12.01
N LYS A 705 -18.43 -29.68 12.85
CA LYS A 705 -19.25 -28.97 13.85
C LYS A 705 -18.70 -27.59 14.16
N ASN A 706 -19.52 -26.77 14.77
CA ASN A 706 -19.08 -25.57 15.51
C ASN A 706 -18.94 -25.84 17.01
N TYR A 707 -18.50 -24.84 17.78
CA TYR A 707 -18.32 -24.92 19.25
C TYR A 707 -19.37 -24.12 20.02
N GLY A 708 -20.31 -23.45 19.36
CA GLY A 708 -21.52 -22.85 19.91
C GLY A 708 -21.28 -21.59 20.77
N TYR A 709 -20.19 -20.89 20.56
CA TYR A 709 -20.00 -19.56 21.09
C TYR A 709 -20.81 -18.54 20.28
N ALA A 710 -21.12 -17.39 20.85
CA ALA A 710 -21.73 -16.27 20.14
C ALA A 710 -20.70 -15.17 19.94
N LEU A 711 -20.65 -14.59 18.75
CA LEU A 711 -19.93 -13.36 18.49
C LEU A 711 -20.73 -12.19 19.09
N VAL A 712 -20.18 -11.59 20.17
CA VAL A 712 -20.93 -10.61 20.98
C VAL A 712 -21.26 -9.36 20.17
N ALA A 713 -20.35 -8.92 19.30
CA ALA A 713 -20.52 -7.75 18.46
C ALA A 713 -21.78 -7.82 17.57
N GLU A 714 -22.16 -8.99 17.06
CA GLU A 714 -23.35 -9.14 16.20
C GLU A 714 -24.66 -8.61 16.83
N THR A 715 -24.74 -8.62 18.16
CA THR A 715 -25.94 -8.22 18.88
C THR A 715 -25.80 -6.92 19.68
N HIS A 716 -24.56 -6.47 19.93
CA HIS A 716 -24.32 -5.32 20.81
C HIS A 716 -23.59 -4.16 20.10
N ASP A 717 -22.79 -4.46 19.07
CA ASP A 717 -22.05 -3.45 18.32
C ASP A 717 -21.77 -3.93 16.87
N ALA A 718 -22.82 -4.18 16.13
CA ALA A 718 -22.75 -4.80 14.79
C ALA A 718 -22.06 -3.95 13.72
N GLU A 719 -21.90 -2.65 13.96
CA GLU A 719 -21.16 -1.71 13.09
C GLU A 719 -19.79 -1.37 13.66
N GLY A 720 -19.39 -1.98 14.78
CA GLY A 720 -18.09 -1.80 15.40
C GLY A 720 -16.97 -2.49 14.62
N PHE A 721 -15.78 -1.92 14.67
CA PHE A 721 -14.57 -2.48 14.06
C PHE A 721 -13.35 -2.20 14.94
N SER A 722 -12.34 -3.07 14.86
CA SER A 722 -11.12 -2.92 15.66
C SER A 722 -9.88 -2.62 14.82
N TYR A 723 -9.96 -2.74 13.51
CA TYR A 723 -8.81 -2.67 12.62
C TYR A 723 -9.18 -2.09 11.26
N THR A 724 -8.18 -1.46 10.63
CA THR A 724 -8.33 -0.92 9.27
C THR A 724 -7.16 -1.38 8.42
N TYR A 725 -7.46 -1.95 7.27
CA TYR A 725 -6.47 -2.38 6.29
C TYR A 725 -6.84 -1.89 4.89
N ASP A 726 -5.91 -1.20 4.22
CA ASP A 726 -6.09 -0.64 2.87
C ASP A 726 -7.39 0.16 2.72
N GLY A 727 -7.71 0.97 3.73
CA GLY A 727 -8.90 1.80 3.77
C GLY A 727 -10.21 1.07 4.05
N ALA A 728 -10.19 -0.25 4.26
CA ALA A 728 -11.36 -1.02 4.64
C ALA A 728 -11.33 -1.34 6.15
N GLN A 729 -12.40 -1.01 6.85
CA GLN A 729 -12.59 -1.32 8.27
C GLN A 729 -13.12 -2.73 8.47
N GLY A 730 -12.83 -3.33 9.62
CA GLY A 730 -13.32 -4.65 10.03
C GLY A 730 -12.77 -5.04 11.39
N SER A 731 -13.21 -6.15 11.94
CA SER A 731 -12.79 -6.62 13.26
C SER A 731 -11.88 -7.85 13.14
N LEU A 732 -10.65 -7.72 13.63
CA LEU A 732 -9.74 -8.85 13.88
C LEU A 732 -9.73 -9.24 15.36
N ASP A 733 -10.08 -8.27 16.24
CA ASP A 733 -10.19 -8.43 17.68
C ASP A 733 -11.64 -8.72 18.03
N HIS A 734 -11.85 -9.88 18.61
CA HIS A 734 -13.20 -10.36 18.89
C HIS A 734 -13.38 -10.68 20.37
N ILE A 735 -14.64 -10.60 20.82
CA ILE A 735 -15.12 -11.19 22.05
C ILE A 735 -16.22 -12.19 21.69
N LEU A 736 -15.94 -13.48 21.91
CA LEU A 736 -16.94 -14.53 21.75
C LEU A 736 -17.34 -15.02 23.14
N ALA A 737 -18.60 -15.31 23.33
CA ALA A 737 -19.16 -15.68 24.63
C ALA A 737 -19.88 -17.02 24.59
N SER A 738 -19.69 -17.84 25.64
CA SER A 738 -20.54 -18.99 25.85
C SER A 738 -21.98 -18.54 26.12
N ARG A 739 -22.93 -19.45 25.93
CA ARG A 739 -24.35 -19.15 26.17
C ARG A 739 -24.60 -18.55 27.55
N ALA A 740 -23.95 -19.10 28.59
CA ALA A 740 -24.13 -18.62 29.97
C ALA A 740 -23.51 -17.22 30.16
N ALA A 741 -22.45 -16.88 29.45
CA ALA A 741 -21.88 -15.53 29.48
C ALA A 741 -22.78 -14.53 28.74
N MET A 742 -23.36 -14.90 27.58
CA MET A 742 -24.27 -14.05 26.81
C MET A 742 -25.52 -13.61 27.62
N GLU A 743 -26.00 -14.47 28.52
CA GLU A 743 -27.14 -14.13 29.38
C GLU A 743 -26.85 -12.99 30.39
N ASP A 744 -25.60 -12.75 30.71
CA ASP A 744 -25.14 -11.72 31.63
C ASP A 744 -24.50 -10.51 30.94
N ILE A 745 -24.25 -10.55 29.61
CA ILE A 745 -23.69 -9.41 28.86
C ILE A 745 -24.70 -8.27 28.81
N VAL A 746 -24.22 -7.06 29.08
CA VAL A 746 -24.99 -5.81 29.07
C VAL A 746 -24.75 -5.05 27.77
N ASP A 747 -23.46 -4.88 27.40
CA ASP A 747 -23.08 -4.14 26.20
C ASP A 747 -21.65 -4.54 25.75
N LEU A 748 -21.31 -4.12 24.53
CA LEU A 748 -19.96 -4.21 23.96
C LEU A 748 -19.67 -2.93 23.17
N ASP A 749 -18.43 -2.48 23.20
CA ASP A 749 -17.96 -1.33 22.44
C ASP A 749 -16.56 -1.58 21.86
N HIS A 750 -16.38 -1.26 20.60
CA HIS A 750 -15.09 -1.09 19.96
C HIS A 750 -14.68 0.37 20.16
N TRP A 751 -13.77 0.62 21.06
CA TRP A 751 -13.31 1.98 21.32
C TRP A 751 -12.29 2.43 20.29
N ASN A 752 -12.77 3.08 19.22
CA ASN A 752 -11.95 3.48 18.08
C ASN A 752 -10.99 4.63 18.42
N VAL A 753 -9.83 4.29 18.96
CA VAL A 753 -8.76 5.22 19.34
C VAL A 753 -7.47 5.01 18.54
N ASN A 754 -7.39 3.94 17.73
CA ASN A 754 -6.22 3.50 17.03
C ASN A 754 -6.44 3.31 15.54
N SER A 755 -7.43 2.51 15.14
CA SER A 755 -7.69 2.13 13.74
C SER A 755 -8.14 3.30 12.87
N ILE A 756 -8.83 4.29 13.45
CA ILE A 756 -9.26 5.51 12.75
C ILE A 756 -8.16 6.55 12.61
N GLU A 757 -7.10 6.43 13.41
CA GLU A 757 -6.00 7.38 13.44
C GLU A 757 -5.04 7.18 12.27
N ALA A 758 -4.51 8.27 11.74
CA ALA A 758 -3.52 8.19 10.68
C ALA A 758 -2.28 7.39 11.13
N TYR A 759 -1.85 6.47 10.27
CA TYR A 759 -0.63 5.69 10.47
C TYR A 759 0.60 6.58 10.75
N ALA A 760 0.62 7.79 10.19
CA ALA A 760 1.62 8.81 10.45
C ALA A 760 1.79 9.19 11.94
N LEU A 761 0.85 8.87 12.82
CA LEU A 761 0.89 9.21 14.25
C LEU A 761 1.38 8.05 15.15
N GLN A 762 1.77 6.92 14.58
CA GLN A 762 2.24 5.74 15.33
C GLN A 762 3.58 5.99 16.05
N ALA A 763 3.85 5.36 17.18
CA ALA A 763 5.01 5.65 18.03
C ALA A 763 6.30 4.94 17.61
N ASP A 764 6.23 3.84 16.85
CA ASP A 764 7.40 3.03 16.48
C ASP A 764 8.05 3.47 15.17
N GLY A 765 9.36 3.43 15.10
CA GLY A 765 10.37 3.53 14.02
C GLY A 765 10.04 3.98 12.60
N LEU A 766 8.80 4.04 12.21
CA LEU A 766 8.35 4.49 10.88
C LEU A 766 8.35 6.02 10.76
N PHE A 767 8.47 6.73 11.88
CA PHE A 767 8.46 8.20 12.00
C PHE A 767 9.79 8.88 11.85
N LYS A 768 10.77 8.25 11.27
CA LYS A 768 12.07 8.88 11.02
C LYS A 768 11.96 10.22 10.29
N TYR A 769 10.83 10.47 9.65
CA TYR A 769 10.59 11.65 8.82
C TYR A 769 9.92 12.81 9.56
N TYR A 770 9.21 12.55 10.66
CA TYR A 770 8.50 13.54 11.46
C TYR A 770 9.18 13.84 12.80
N LYS A 771 10.36 13.26 13.06
CA LYS A 771 11.10 13.33 14.34
C LYS A 771 11.36 14.74 14.87
N ASP A 772 11.38 15.73 14.00
CA ASP A 772 11.70 17.12 14.37
C ASP A 772 10.47 18.03 14.44
N SER A 773 9.26 17.51 14.15
CA SER A 773 8.05 18.33 14.24
C SER A 773 7.34 18.11 15.55
N THR A 774 7.19 19.15 16.35
CA THR A 774 6.63 19.13 17.71
C THR A 774 5.14 18.80 17.78
N GLY A 775 4.43 18.67 16.63
CA GLY A 775 2.99 18.40 16.57
C GLY A 775 2.59 16.92 16.54
N TYR A 776 3.52 15.98 16.37
CA TYR A 776 3.22 14.56 16.15
C TYR A 776 3.26 13.71 17.43
N PHE A 777 3.75 14.21 18.56
CA PHE A 777 4.09 13.43 19.74
C PHE A 777 3.19 13.72 20.94
N GLY A 778 1.90 13.46 20.83
CA GLY A 778 1.00 13.50 21.99
C GLY A 778 1.02 12.22 22.83
N VAL A 779 0.74 12.35 24.12
CA VAL A 779 0.76 11.27 25.11
C VAL A 779 -0.65 10.85 25.59
N GLY A 780 -1.69 11.14 24.82
CA GLY A 780 -3.05 10.64 25.06
C GLY A 780 -3.20 9.16 24.64
N PRO A 781 -4.42 8.60 24.70
CA PRO A 781 -4.66 7.18 24.37
C PRO A 781 -4.63 6.89 22.87
N TYR A 782 -4.68 7.93 22.03
CA TYR A 782 -4.87 7.81 20.58
C TYR A 782 -3.61 7.32 19.86
N ARG A 783 -3.79 6.43 18.91
CA ARG A 783 -2.72 5.74 18.20
C ARG A 783 -1.71 5.10 19.13
N SER A 784 -2.22 4.47 20.19
CA SER A 784 -1.42 3.65 21.11
C SER A 784 -1.08 2.28 20.53
N SER A 785 -1.81 1.85 19.51
CA SER A 785 -1.66 0.63 18.74
C SER A 785 -2.16 0.86 17.29
N ASP A 786 -2.18 -0.18 16.46
CA ASP A 786 -2.90 -0.25 15.19
C ASP A 786 -4.27 -0.96 15.33
N HIS A 787 -4.52 -1.62 16.45
CA HIS A 787 -5.78 -2.24 16.81
C HIS A 787 -6.51 -1.44 17.88
N ASP A 788 -7.83 -1.41 17.79
CA ASP A 788 -8.67 -0.80 18.83
C ASP A 788 -8.96 -1.77 19.97
N PRO A 789 -9.02 -1.29 21.22
CA PRO A 789 -9.51 -2.10 22.32
C PRO A 789 -11.00 -2.37 22.18
N VAL A 790 -11.39 -3.60 22.51
CA VAL A 790 -12.79 -4.04 22.57
C VAL A 790 -13.15 -4.33 24.03
N VAL A 791 -14.22 -3.74 24.52
CA VAL A 791 -14.67 -3.93 25.90
C VAL A 791 -16.09 -4.49 25.95
N VAL A 792 -16.28 -5.54 26.75
CA VAL A 792 -17.60 -6.11 27.08
C VAL A 792 -17.92 -5.86 28.54
N THR A 793 -19.14 -5.46 28.83
CA THR A 793 -19.66 -5.30 30.18
C THR A 793 -20.68 -6.38 30.50
N MET A 794 -20.69 -6.84 31.75
CA MET A 794 -21.56 -7.91 32.22
C MET A 794 -22.23 -7.50 33.55
N ASP A 795 -23.44 -8.02 33.80
CA ASP A 795 -24.16 -7.88 35.08
C ASP A 795 -24.33 -9.24 35.72
N LEU A 796 -23.28 -9.69 36.43
CA LEU A 796 -23.26 -10.96 37.15
C LEU A 796 -24.19 -10.91 38.39
N LYS A 797 -25.15 -11.81 38.42
CA LYS A 797 -26.11 -11.88 39.54
C LYS A 797 -25.47 -12.54 40.76
N SER A 798 -25.73 -12.00 41.98
CA SER A 798 -25.20 -12.56 43.23
C SER A 798 -25.62 -14.02 43.47
N THR A 799 -24.66 -14.83 43.96
CA THR A 799 -24.93 -16.22 44.38
C THR A 799 -25.64 -16.28 45.73
N ASP A 800 -25.61 -15.21 46.53
CA ASP A 800 -26.34 -15.16 47.79
C ASP A 800 -27.85 -15.16 47.49
N LYS A 801 -28.49 -16.31 47.74
CA LYS A 801 -29.94 -16.35 47.92
C LYS A 801 -30.27 -15.61 49.21
N GLY A 802 -30.34 -14.26 49.11
CA GLY A 802 -30.89 -13.46 50.19
C GLY A 802 -32.25 -14.03 50.59
N LYS A 803 -32.48 -14.20 51.87
CA LYS A 803 -33.83 -14.53 52.38
C LYS A 803 -34.82 -13.57 51.75
N ASP A 804 -35.82 -14.15 51.09
CA ASP A 804 -36.97 -13.42 50.61
C ASP A 804 -37.62 -12.65 51.79
N ASP A 805 -37.26 -11.39 51.96
CA ASP A 805 -38.11 -10.44 52.63
C ASP A 805 -38.93 -9.71 51.58
N GLY A 806 -40.19 -10.10 51.48
CA GLY A 806 -41.14 -9.64 50.51
C GLY A 806 -41.32 -8.13 50.50
N GLY A 807 -41.42 -7.54 49.32
CA GLY A 807 -41.80 -6.14 49.17
C GLY A 807 -41.69 -5.57 47.76
N GLY A 808 -42.73 -5.63 46.98
CA GLY A 808 -43.13 -4.53 46.12
C GLY A 808 -42.69 -4.52 44.65
N SER A 809 -43.56 -5.03 43.81
CA SER A 809 -43.59 -4.83 42.36
C SER A 809 -43.49 -3.34 41.94
N LEU A 810 -42.40 -2.96 41.28
CA LEU A 810 -42.27 -1.74 40.48
C LEU A 810 -41.37 -1.94 39.25
N GLY A 811 -41.39 -3.12 38.64
CA GLY A 811 -40.44 -3.51 37.61
C GLY A 811 -40.90 -3.35 36.16
N LEU A 812 -42.12 -2.89 35.83
CA LEU A 812 -42.62 -2.93 34.44
C LEU A 812 -42.72 -1.55 33.73
N LEU A 813 -42.46 -0.44 34.44
CA LEU A 813 -42.52 0.91 33.85
C LEU A 813 -41.12 1.46 33.44
N SER A 814 -40.02 0.85 33.91
CA SER A 814 -38.66 1.31 33.62
C SER A 814 -38.15 0.79 32.29
N ILE A 815 -38.62 -0.35 31.80
CA ILE A 815 -38.18 -0.96 30.54
C ILE A 815 -38.74 -0.21 29.31
N LEU A 816 -39.93 0.41 29.43
CA LEU A 816 -40.52 1.18 28.33
C LEU A 816 -39.85 2.56 28.16
N ALA A 817 -39.22 3.12 29.18
CA ALA A 817 -38.56 4.43 29.12
C ALA A 817 -37.14 4.33 28.47
N LEU A 818 -36.46 3.22 28.63
CA LEU A 818 -35.15 2.96 28.02
C LEU A 818 -35.23 2.65 26.51
N LEU A 819 -36.31 1.99 26.07
CA LEU A 819 -36.53 1.71 24.64
C LEU A 819 -36.93 2.98 23.84
N THR A 820 -37.54 3.98 24.48
CA THR A 820 -37.89 5.24 23.81
C THR A 820 -36.76 6.25 23.71
N MET A 821 -35.72 6.14 24.53
CA MET A 821 -34.51 7.01 24.42
C MET A 821 -33.52 6.53 23.36
N ARG A 822 -33.45 5.25 23.02
CA ARG A 822 -32.58 4.74 21.94
C ARG A 822 -33.05 5.17 20.53
N PHE A 823 -34.35 5.40 20.31
CA PHE A 823 -34.86 5.86 18.99
C PHE A 823 -34.66 7.35 18.72
N ALA A 824 -34.34 8.17 19.73
CA ALA A 824 -34.22 9.63 19.58
C ALA A 824 -32.77 10.10 19.29
N ARG A 825 -31.76 9.21 19.34
CA ARG A 825 -30.35 9.57 19.09
C ARG A 825 -29.77 9.12 17.74
N ARG A 826 -30.55 8.38 16.93
CA ARG A 826 -30.12 8.08 15.56
C ARG A 826 -30.45 9.27 14.63
N ARG A 827 -29.51 10.17 14.44
CA ARG A 827 -29.51 11.07 13.28
C ARG A 827 -28.82 10.32 12.15
N PRO A 828 -29.36 10.31 10.93
CA PRO A 828 -28.65 9.73 9.78
C PRO A 828 -27.44 10.60 9.45
N MET A 829 -26.29 9.96 9.21
CA MET A 829 -25.19 10.55 8.48
C MET A 829 -25.55 10.70 7.01
#